data_532186a051ef011b399127fe5d65f942
#
_entry.id   532186a051ef011b399127fe5d65f942
#
_cell.length_a   1.000
_cell.length_b   1.000
_cell.length_c   1.000
_cell.angle_alpha   90.00
_cell.angle_beta   90.00
_cell.angle_gamma   90.00
#
_symmetry.space_group_name_H-M   'P 1'
#
loop_
_entity.id
_entity.type
_entity.pdbx_description
1 polymer ?
#
loop_
_entity_poly.entity_id
_entity_poly.type
_entity_poly.pdbx_seq_one_letter_code
_entity_poly.pdbx_strand_id
1 'polypeptide(L)'
;MISDQDLRRWGVHQPERVRALLDESGLLIEDLGHALEKCADIEQFALVCARAADQCPQLIEALNSDAEAACRFAAVVGFSSWWGDYLLQHPDFLTMPPPPSGLGIVGYLRQVLPQGWEEDCAGEDSNAWSFAACAMRSAYRRALFEIVADDLLSPDPCAPQHFQSVARRISDLADAALEAALYIAQCLEDRCRQIPLCVIAMGKTGGQELNYISDVDVMYVLGDFPAQQNGGESQSAEMLERATKMANIINAVCSSPASEAPLWSLDANLRPEGRDGALVRTLDSFHSYWKRWAQNWEFQALLKARPCAGDQRTGEEFLRLASPFIWEASARDGFVDDVRSMRVQVERSVPEKNRDQELKLGVGGLRDIEFSVQFLQLVHGRNDERIRQASTLDALEALSAEGYIARSDAASLRESYAYLRTLEHRSQLLRMHRTHNLPHSQSQLERLVRSLYGTDTSTHDLHEHLRSLRRQVRALHHSVFFRPIIAASAQADDDLIRLDSQQAMERLRALGYLDPRSAMGHIQSLSTGTSRRAMIQRHLLPVLLSWIADGANPDMGLLNFRVLSEEIGDSHWYLALLRDSDFAASQLCRVLSASEWLGALLRLFPEAVSWLDSPELLETPSQETLRGQMLATARRAASTEDAVEKIRLIRTREVLRIALREVTGSTSGIGEALSSIADVCLQSSLETLIEREADECGVHGLELCALGSYGAQELTYTSDLDVIAIMNDEASSEEASVAHTLLTRLKQLLARPSRALAVALDFNLRPEGKNGALVRSCDSYIDYYQKWAQSWEKQMLVRLRPLAGGPNAHRLWEFVQDYCYSSSLSAAERQEIQLMKVRVERERIPGGIDPRMHVKLGPGALSDIQWLVELFQLQWGYDDPSLRVASTKSALDALCKDGHLSSQSYNLIESTWTMAQRLRRLKVIATGPSASKNDVLPSNADQLVALAMLMGYSRESRSQMIDQWLAASRKVRTLFEKLFWDIT
;
A
#
# COMPACT_ATOMS: atom_id res chain seq x y z
N MET A 1 -15.53 -51.30 -24.29
CA MET A 1 -16.69 -50.45 -23.94
C MET A 1 -16.47 -49.76 -22.60
N ILE A 2 -16.57 -48.46 -22.57
CA ILE A 2 -16.41 -47.66 -21.33
C ILE A 2 -17.64 -47.90 -20.45
N SER A 3 -17.41 -48.31 -19.18
CA SER A 3 -18.48 -48.56 -18.23
C SER A 3 -18.96 -47.29 -17.51
N ASP A 4 -20.19 -47.30 -16.98
CA ASP A 4 -20.63 -46.18 -16.13
C ASP A 4 -19.76 -46.02 -14.89
N GLN A 5 -19.10 -47.10 -14.44
CA GLN A 5 -18.16 -47.04 -13.35
C GLN A 5 -16.89 -46.29 -13.70
N ASP A 6 -16.37 -46.44 -14.93
CA ASP A 6 -15.24 -45.69 -15.43
C ASP A 6 -15.56 -44.19 -15.56
N LEU A 7 -16.71 -43.86 -16.15
CA LEU A 7 -17.19 -42.48 -16.25
C LEU A 7 -17.34 -41.81 -14.86
N ARG A 8 -17.90 -42.53 -13.88
CA ARG A 8 -17.98 -41.99 -12.50
C ARG A 8 -16.62 -41.82 -11.87
N ARG A 9 -15.68 -42.76 -12.10
CA ARG A 9 -14.29 -42.63 -11.63
C ARG A 9 -13.60 -41.42 -12.24
N TRP A 10 -13.90 -41.10 -13.47
CA TRP A 10 -13.42 -39.88 -14.13
C TRP A 10 -14.24 -38.62 -13.79
N GLY A 11 -15.14 -38.70 -12.78
CA GLY A 11 -15.87 -37.56 -12.22
C GLY A 11 -17.06 -37.08 -13.04
N VAL A 12 -17.65 -37.95 -13.87
CA VAL A 12 -18.89 -37.67 -14.61
C VAL A 12 -20.09 -37.82 -13.67
N HIS A 13 -20.93 -36.78 -13.58
CA HIS A 13 -22.11 -36.79 -12.71
C HIS A 13 -23.31 -37.53 -13.36
N GLN A 14 -23.43 -37.52 -14.69
CA GLN A 14 -24.51 -38.13 -15.45
C GLN A 14 -23.97 -39.12 -16.49
N PRO A 15 -23.47 -40.30 -16.09
CA PRO A 15 -22.79 -41.22 -17.00
C PRO A 15 -23.71 -41.76 -18.11
N GLU A 16 -24.97 -42.00 -17.83
CA GLU A 16 -25.94 -42.49 -18.81
C GLU A 16 -26.17 -41.45 -19.95
N ARG A 17 -26.26 -40.21 -19.60
CA ARG A 17 -26.40 -39.11 -20.57
C ARG A 17 -25.14 -38.94 -21.43
N VAL A 18 -23.98 -38.98 -20.80
CA VAL A 18 -22.68 -38.87 -21.51
C VAL A 18 -22.53 -40.03 -22.49
N ARG A 19 -22.86 -41.25 -22.07
CA ARG A 19 -22.82 -42.40 -22.95
C ARG A 19 -23.77 -42.22 -24.17
N ALA A 20 -25.00 -41.82 -23.94
CA ALA A 20 -25.93 -41.57 -25.00
C ALA A 20 -25.41 -40.53 -26.02
N LEU A 21 -24.82 -39.45 -25.56
CA LEU A 21 -24.20 -38.42 -26.41
C LEU A 21 -23.00 -38.95 -27.19
N LEU A 22 -22.16 -39.79 -26.58
CA LEU A 22 -21.02 -40.40 -27.28
C LEU A 22 -21.47 -41.43 -28.30
N ASP A 23 -22.45 -42.26 -27.99
CA ASP A 23 -23.07 -43.23 -28.91
C ASP A 23 -23.73 -42.52 -30.12
N GLU A 24 -24.43 -41.42 -29.86
CA GLU A 24 -25.08 -40.61 -30.88
C GLU A 24 -24.04 -39.89 -31.79
N SER A 25 -22.87 -39.55 -31.27
CA SER A 25 -21.80 -38.89 -32.00
C SER A 25 -21.11 -39.76 -33.04
N GLY A 26 -21.22 -41.07 -32.97
CA GLY A 26 -20.55 -42.00 -33.91
C GLY A 26 -19.05 -42.13 -33.70
N LEU A 27 -18.54 -41.70 -32.56
CA LEU A 27 -17.11 -41.89 -32.17
C LEU A 27 -16.85 -43.36 -31.81
N LEU A 28 -15.74 -43.93 -32.30
CA LEU A 28 -15.32 -45.28 -32.02
C LEU A 28 -14.71 -45.39 -30.60
N ILE A 29 -15.52 -45.86 -29.66
CA ILE A 29 -15.26 -45.79 -28.22
C ILE A 29 -14.09 -46.69 -27.76
N GLU A 30 -13.63 -47.67 -28.55
CA GLU A 30 -12.58 -48.60 -28.15
C GLU A 30 -11.20 -47.95 -27.91
N ASP A 31 -10.86 -46.89 -28.66
CA ASP A 31 -9.62 -46.11 -28.53
C ASP A 31 -9.77 -44.85 -27.66
N LEU A 32 -11.00 -44.48 -27.28
CA LEU A 32 -11.29 -43.22 -26.56
C LEU A 32 -10.96 -43.27 -25.05
N GLY A 33 -10.78 -44.44 -24.44
CA GLY A 33 -10.59 -44.56 -22.99
C GLY A 33 -9.39 -43.74 -22.49
N HIS A 34 -8.28 -43.75 -23.22
CA HIS A 34 -7.11 -42.96 -22.89
C HIS A 34 -7.30 -41.43 -23.10
N ALA A 35 -8.07 -41.07 -24.14
CA ALA A 35 -8.41 -39.67 -24.39
C ALA A 35 -9.32 -39.09 -23.30
N LEU A 36 -10.32 -39.88 -22.86
CA LEU A 36 -11.25 -39.44 -21.80
C LEU A 36 -10.58 -39.35 -20.43
N GLU A 37 -9.59 -40.16 -20.13
CA GLU A 37 -8.79 -40.10 -18.89
C GLU A 37 -8.08 -38.74 -18.77
N LYS A 38 -7.66 -38.18 -19.91
CA LYS A 38 -6.97 -36.86 -19.97
C LYS A 38 -7.93 -35.69 -20.17
N CYS A 39 -9.23 -35.95 -20.35
CA CYS A 39 -10.23 -34.92 -20.56
C CYS A 39 -10.67 -34.30 -19.21
N ALA A 40 -10.56 -32.99 -19.07
CA ALA A 40 -10.92 -32.30 -17.83
C ALA A 40 -12.44 -32.22 -17.59
N ASP A 41 -13.26 -32.22 -18.67
CA ASP A 41 -14.72 -32.21 -18.62
C ASP A 41 -15.27 -33.08 -19.77
N ILE A 42 -15.55 -34.33 -19.41
CA ILE A 42 -16.07 -35.34 -20.36
C ILE A 42 -17.49 -35.00 -20.82
N GLU A 43 -18.31 -34.36 -19.98
CA GLU A 43 -19.67 -33.95 -20.35
C GLU A 43 -19.65 -32.89 -21.46
N GLN A 44 -18.75 -31.90 -21.33
CA GLN A 44 -18.55 -30.90 -22.38
C GLN A 44 -18.01 -31.51 -23.67
N PHE A 45 -17.03 -32.40 -23.60
CA PHE A 45 -16.47 -33.12 -24.74
C PHE A 45 -17.59 -33.90 -25.48
N ALA A 46 -18.39 -34.70 -24.77
CA ALA A 46 -19.48 -35.48 -25.34
C ALA A 46 -20.53 -34.59 -26.03
N LEU A 47 -20.86 -33.45 -25.43
CA LEU A 47 -21.80 -32.49 -26.02
C LEU A 47 -21.27 -31.90 -27.33
N VAL A 48 -19.96 -31.54 -27.38
CA VAL A 48 -19.36 -31.01 -28.59
C VAL A 48 -19.30 -32.09 -29.69
N CYS A 49 -18.98 -33.34 -29.35
CA CYS A 49 -18.98 -34.46 -30.29
C CYS A 49 -20.37 -34.73 -30.86
N ALA A 50 -21.43 -34.73 -30.05
CA ALA A 50 -22.81 -34.90 -30.55
C ALA A 50 -23.19 -33.76 -31.51
N ARG A 51 -22.85 -32.52 -31.19
CA ARG A 51 -23.05 -31.37 -32.10
C ARG A 51 -22.22 -31.49 -33.38
N ALA A 52 -21.01 -32.02 -33.30
CA ALA A 52 -20.13 -32.23 -34.43
C ALA A 52 -20.70 -33.28 -35.38
N ALA A 53 -21.29 -34.35 -34.87
CA ALA A 53 -21.96 -35.37 -35.70
C ALA A 53 -23.06 -34.80 -36.56
N ASP A 54 -23.85 -33.85 -36.03
CA ASP A 54 -24.92 -33.19 -36.77
C ASP A 54 -24.43 -32.10 -37.75
N GLN A 55 -23.47 -31.30 -37.34
CA GLN A 55 -23.03 -30.08 -38.06
C GLN A 55 -21.81 -30.30 -38.97
N CYS A 56 -20.91 -31.21 -38.59
CA CYS A 56 -19.60 -31.40 -39.20
C CYS A 56 -19.17 -32.88 -39.15
N PRO A 57 -19.89 -33.85 -39.86
CA PRO A 57 -19.57 -35.28 -39.77
C PRO A 57 -18.13 -35.62 -40.15
N GLN A 58 -17.52 -34.85 -41.03
CA GLN A 58 -16.11 -35.00 -41.45
C GLN A 58 -15.14 -34.88 -40.28
N LEU A 59 -15.46 -34.06 -39.27
CA LEU A 59 -14.66 -33.94 -38.06
C LEU A 59 -14.65 -35.25 -37.26
N ILE A 60 -15.82 -35.91 -37.15
CA ILE A 60 -15.93 -37.19 -36.47
C ILE A 60 -15.17 -38.30 -37.24
N GLU A 61 -15.23 -38.30 -38.58
CA GLU A 61 -14.47 -39.25 -39.43
C GLU A 61 -12.95 -39.04 -39.23
N ALA A 62 -12.47 -37.78 -39.16
CA ALA A 62 -11.08 -37.47 -38.92
C ALA A 62 -10.63 -37.97 -37.54
N LEU A 63 -11.44 -37.76 -36.49
CA LEU A 63 -11.12 -38.21 -35.12
C LEU A 63 -11.14 -39.74 -35.01
N ASN A 64 -11.98 -40.43 -35.76
CA ASN A 64 -12.00 -41.88 -35.80
C ASN A 64 -10.78 -42.47 -36.55
N SER A 65 -10.15 -41.75 -37.43
CA SER A 65 -9.00 -42.16 -38.22
C SER A 65 -7.67 -41.94 -37.56
N ASP A 66 -7.61 -41.02 -36.56
CA ASP A 66 -6.37 -40.64 -35.86
C ASP A 66 -6.58 -40.56 -34.33
N ALA A 67 -6.11 -41.56 -33.60
CA ALA A 67 -6.25 -41.65 -32.16
C ALA A 67 -5.47 -40.53 -31.41
N GLU A 68 -4.35 -40.07 -31.96
CA GLU A 68 -3.57 -38.95 -31.37
C GLU A 68 -4.34 -37.62 -31.56
N ALA A 69 -4.90 -37.40 -32.74
CA ALA A 69 -5.75 -36.24 -32.99
C ALA A 69 -7.00 -36.25 -32.07
N ALA A 70 -7.58 -37.41 -31.82
CA ALA A 70 -8.71 -37.57 -30.90
C ALA A 70 -8.32 -37.25 -29.44
N CYS A 71 -7.14 -37.69 -28.98
CA CYS A 71 -6.62 -37.33 -27.64
C CYS A 71 -6.38 -35.83 -27.51
N ARG A 72 -5.77 -35.18 -28.47
CA ARG A 72 -5.55 -33.73 -28.53
C ARG A 72 -6.86 -32.96 -28.51
N PHE A 73 -7.79 -33.38 -29.36
CA PHE A 73 -9.13 -32.81 -29.42
C PHE A 73 -9.88 -32.94 -28.09
N ALA A 74 -9.89 -34.12 -27.48
CA ALA A 74 -10.54 -34.36 -26.18
C ALA A 74 -9.96 -33.49 -25.07
N ALA A 75 -8.65 -33.37 -24.99
CA ALA A 75 -7.98 -32.54 -24.01
C ALA A 75 -8.35 -31.04 -24.16
N VAL A 76 -8.33 -30.51 -25.40
CA VAL A 76 -8.59 -29.10 -25.67
C VAL A 76 -10.08 -28.78 -25.50
N VAL A 77 -10.97 -29.55 -26.11
CA VAL A 77 -12.43 -29.28 -26.13
C VAL A 77 -13.04 -29.57 -24.76
N GLY A 78 -12.58 -30.64 -24.07
CA GLY A 78 -13.01 -30.93 -22.72
C GLY A 78 -12.51 -29.92 -21.69
N PHE A 79 -11.54 -29.07 -22.02
CA PHE A 79 -11.11 -27.99 -21.15
C PHE A 79 -11.73 -26.65 -21.51
N SER A 80 -11.74 -26.27 -22.79
CA SER A 80 -12.15 -24.95 -23.27
C SER A 80 -13.43 -25.00 -24.11
N SER A 81 -14.49 -24.39 -23.63
CA SER A 81 -15.75 -24.28 -24.38
C SER A 81 -15.60 -23.45 -25.65
N TRP A 82 -14.73 -22.44 -25.65
CA TRP A 82 -14.45 -21.60 -26.80
C TRP A 82 -13.85 -22.41 -27.96
N TRP A 83 -12.91 -23.31 -27.68
CA TRP A 83 -12.34 -24.17 -28.70
C TRP A 83 -13.37 -25.13 -29.28
N GLY A 84 -14.29 -25.65 -28.48
CA GLY A 84 -15.41 -26.48 -28.99
C GLY A 84 -16.26 -25.74 -29.99
N ASP A 85 -16.71 -24.51 -29.68
CA ASP A 85 -17.52 -23.70 -30.59
C ASP A 85 -16.72 -23.25 -31.81
N TYR A 86 -15.44 -22.92 -31.70
CA TYR A 86 -14.58 -22.54 -32.83
C TYR A 86 -14.41 -23.67 -33.82
N LEU A 87 -14.13 -24.90 -33.36
CA LEU A 87 -13.93 -26.07 -34.22
C LEU A 87 -15.21 -26.48 -34.96
N LEU A 88 -16.40 -26.31 -34.38
CA LEU A 88 -17.67 -26.53 -35.06
C LEU A 88 -17.92 -25.52 -36.18
N GLN A 89 -17.41 -24.31 -36.07
CA GLN A 89 -17.51 -23.28 -37.12
C GLN A 89 -16.46 -23.45 -38.24
N HIS A 90 -15.36 -24.18 -37.94
CA HIS A 90 -14.22 -24.36 -38.83
C HIS A 90 -13.90 -25.87 -39.00
N PRO A 91 -14.79 -26.64 -39.71
CA PRO A 91 -14.67 -28.11 -39.75
C PRO A 91 -13.38 -28.60 -40.42
N ASP A 92 -12.84 -27.84 -41.36
CA ASP A 92 -11.61 -28.19 -42.07
C ASP A 92 -10.33 -27.92 -41.21
N PHE A 93 -10.49 -27.39 -40.03
CA PHE A 93 -9.36 -26.97 -39.22
C PHE A 93 -8.39 -28.11 -38.85
N LEU A 94 -8.88 -29.27 -38.47
CA LEU A 94 -8.07 -30.44 -38.13
C LEU A 94 -7.46 -31.15 -39.31
N THR A 95 -8.02 -30.96 -40.51
CA THR A 95 -7.47 -31.51 -41.78
C THR A 95 -6.31 -30.65 -42.33
N MET A 96 -6.12 -29.42 -41.84
CA MET A 96 -4.97 -28.59 -42.16
C MET A 96 -3.68 -29.25 -41.65
N PRO A 97 -2.57 -29.21 -42.42
CA PRO A 97 -1.31 -29.78 -42.00
C PRO A 97 -0.87 -29.11 -40.70
N PRO A 98 -0.32 -29.89 -39.74
CA PRO A 98 0.21 -29.32 -38.50
C PRO A 98 1.35 -28.36 -38.84
N PRO A 99 1.52 -27.27 -38.05
CA PRO A 99 2.60 -26.33 -38.28
C PRO A 99 3.95 -27.01 -38.06
N PRO A 100 4.99 -26.62 -38.82
CA PRO A 100 6.33 -27.15 -38.62
C PRO A 100 6.88 -26.72 -37.25
N SER A 101 7.64 -27.57 -36.59
CA SER A 101 8.33 -27.23 -35.34
C SER A 101 9.52 -26.31 -35.55
N GLY A 102 9.79 -25.40 -34.67
CA GLY A 102 10.97 -24.52 -34.61
C GLY A 102 10.94 -23.37 -35.61
N LEU A 103 12.07 -23.01 -36.20
CA LEU A 103 12.27 -21.81 -37.08
C LEU A 103 11.36 -21.79 -38.31
N GLY A 104 10.63 -22.88 -38.63
CA GLY A 104 9.68 -22.95 -39.73
C GLY A 104 8.36 -22.18 -39.53
N ILE A 105 8.04 -21.68 -38.29
CA ILE A 105 6.72 -21.09 -38.01
C ILE A 105 6.50 -19.78 -38.81
N VAL A 106 7.53 -18.94 -38.96
CA VAL A 106 7.45 -17.72 -39.78
C VAL A 106 7.17 -18.06 -41.25
N GLY A 107 7.89 -19.06 -41.76
CA GLY A 107 7.68 -19.58 -43.11
C GLY A 107 6.26 -20.14 -43.30
N TYR A 108 5.75 -20.89 -42.30
CA TYR A 108 4.40 -21.44 -42.31
C TYR A 108 3.35 -20.34 -42.41
N LEU A 109 3.43 -19.30 -41.56
CA LEU A 109 2.45 -18.20 -41.59
C LEU A 109 2.53 -17.37 -42.89
N ARG A 110 3.67 -17.28 -43.55
CA ARG A 110 3.82 -16.64 -44.85
C ARG A 110 3.30 -17.50 -46.02
N GLN A 111 3.53 -18.82 -45.98
CA GLN A 111 3.11 -19.75 -47.01
C GLN A 111 1.58 -19.90 -47.14
N VAL A 112 0.86 -19.69 -46.05
CA VAL A 112 -0.61 -19.77 -46.05
C VAL A 112 -1.29 -18.51 -46.64
N LEU A 113 -0.52 -17.48 -46.92
CA LEU A 113 -1.05 -16.31 -47.59
C LEU A 113 -1.51 -16.70 -48.98
N PRO A 114 -2.68 -16.25 -49.46
CA PRO A 114 -3.24 -16.65 -50.73
C PRO A 114 -2.33 -16.27 -51.92
N GLN A 115 -2.19 -17.13 -52.93
CA GLN A 115 -1.38 -16.82 -54.10
C GLN A 115 -1.98 -15.67 -54.87
N GLY A 116 -1.15 -14.67 -55.24
CA GLY A 116 -1.59 -13.50 -56.01
C GLY A 116 -2.23 -12.37 -55.20
N TRP A 117 -2.41 -12.51 -53.88
CA TRP A 117 -2.96 -11.44 -53.06
C TRP A 117 -2.19 -10.11 -53.17
N GLU A 118 -0.87 -10.17 -53.44
CA GLU A 118 -0.01 -9.00 -53.65
C GLU A 118 -0.40 -8.19 -54.89
N GLU A 119 -0.96 -8.87 -55.94
CA GLU A 119 -1.45 -8.24 -57.19
C GLU A 119 -2.81 -7.56 -56.94
N ASP A 120 -3.68 -8.18 -56.14
CA ASP A 120 -5.00 -7.63 -55.77
C ASP A 120 -4.87 -6.39 -54.89
N CYS A 121 -3.78 -6.27 -54.11
CA CYS A 121 -3.46 -5.09 -53.29
C CYS A 121 -2.96 -3.88 -54.09
N ALA A 122 -2.80 -3.98 -55.44
CA ALA A 122 -2.38 -2.86 -56.28
C ALA A 122 -3.48 -1.82 -56.55
N GLY A 123 -4.75 -2.12 -56.14
CA GLY A 123 -5.88 -1.22 -56.24
C GLY A 123 -6.07 -0.34 -54.99
N GLU A 124 -6.80 0.80 -55.16
CA GLU A 124 -7.11 1.73 -54.04
C GLU A 124 -8.06 1.17 -52.97
N ASP A 125 -8.36 -0.14 -52.94
CA ASP A 125 -9.25 -0.76 -51.98
C ASP A 125 -8.57 -0.88 -50.60
N SER A 126 -9.06 -0.09 -49.65
CA SER A 126 -8.55 0.02 -48.27
C SER A 126 -8.62 -1.28 -47.43
N ASN A 127 -9.23 -2.36 -47.99
CA ASN A 127 -9.46 -3.64 -47.28
C ASN A 127 -8.72 -4.84 -47.91
N ALA A 128 -7.81 -4.64 -48.87
CA ALA A 128 -7.06 -5.72 -49.53
C ALA A 128 -6.30 -6.63 -48.57
N TRP A 129 -5.83 -6.10 -47.43
CA TRP A 129 -5.15 -6.86 -46.40
C TRP A 129 -6.04 -7.83 -45.61
N SER A 130 -7.38 -7.64 -45.64
CA SER A 130 -8.31 -8.40 -44.80
C SER A 130 -8.30 -9.90 -45.14
N PHE A 131 -8.18 -10.27 -46.42
CA PHE A 131 -8.12 -11.66 -46.81
C PHE A 131 -6.83 -12.35 -46.41
N ALA A 132 -5.68 -11.67 -46.57
CA ALA A 132 -4.39 -12.17 -46.10
C ALA A 132 -4.35 -12.30 -44.57
N ALA A 133 -4.95 -11.33 -43.86
CA ALA A 133 -5.05 -11.36 -42.38
C ALA A 133 -5.90 -12.55 -41.92
N CYS A 134 -7.03 -12.90 -42.62
CA CYS A 134 -7.85 -14.04 -42.21
C CYS A 134 -7.09 -15.35 -42.37
N ALA A 135 -6.36 -15.56 -43.47
CA ALA A 135 -5.56 -16.75 -43.68
C ALA A 135 -4.45 -16.90 -42.64
N MET A 136 -3.74 -15.81 -42.35
CA MET A 136 -2.72 -15.76 -41.31
C MET A 136 -3.30 -16.08 -39.90
N ARG A 137 -4.45 -15.50 -39.56
CA ARG A 137 -5.09 -15.69 -38.27
C ARG A 137 -5.57 -17.12 -38.04
N SER A 138 -6.13 -17.76 -39.10
CA SER A 138 -6.53 -19.16 -39.07
C SER A 138 -5.31 -20.07 -38.86
N ALA A 139 -4.21 -19.84 -39.57
CA ALA A 139 -2.97 -20.58 -39.42
C ALA A 139 -2.33 -20.36 -38.04
N TYR A 140 -2.38 -19.14 -37.49
CA TYR A 140 -1.97 -18.85 -36.12
C TYR A 140 -2.75 -19.69 -35.13
N ARG A 141 -4.06 -19.77 -35.22
CA ARG A 141 -4.90 -20.58 -34.31
C ARG A 141 -4.60 -22.06 -34.48
N ARG A 142 -4.32 -22.54 -35.69
CA ARG A 142 -3.92 -23.92 -35.91
C ARG A 142 -2.63 -24.25 -35.13
N ALA A 143 -1.63 -23.38 -35.20
CA ALA A 143 -0.41 -23.52 -34.42
C ALA A 143 -0.66 -23.41 -32.91
N LEU A 144 -1.53 -22.49 -32.47
CA LEU A 144 -1.89 -22.31 -31.06
C LEU A 144 -2.61 -23.55 -30.50
N PHE A 145 -3.48 -24.19 -31.29
CA PHE A 145 -4.17 -25.42 -30.90
C PHE A 145 -3.18 -26.53 -30.52
N GLU A 146 -2.10 -26.71 -31.29
CA GLU A 146 -1.08 -27.71 -30.99
C GLU A 146 -0.34 -27.37 -29.69
N ILE A 147 -0.05 -26.09 -29.45
CA ILE A 147 0.58 -25.65 -28.18
C ILE A 147 -0.36 -25.92 -27.00
N VAL A 148 -1.64 -25.62 -27.14
CA VAL A 148 -2.66 -25.86 -26.10
C VAL A 148 -2.80 -27.35 -25.81
N ALA A 149 -2.84 -28.19 -26.85
CA ALA A 149 -2.97 -29.63 -26.70
C ALA A 149 -1.76 -30.22 -25.96
N ASP A 150 -0.54 -29.86 -26.37
CA ASP A 150 0.70 -30.31 -25.71
C ASP A 150 0.75 -29.85 -24.24
N ASP A 151 0.30 -28.62 -23.94
CA ASP A 151 0.27 -28.10 -22.58
C ASP A 151 -0.76 -28.83 -21.70
N LEU A 152 -1.97 -29.12 -22.23
CA LEU A 152 -3.01 -29.82 -21.47
C LEU A 152 -2.71 -31.31 -21.27
N LEU A 153 -1.94 -31.93 -22.17
CA LEU A 153 -1.54 -33.33 -22.08
C LEU A 153 -0.26 -33.54 -21.27
N SER A 154 0.38 -32.46 -20.82
CA SER A 154 1.61 -32.57 -20.03
C SER A 154 1.39 -33.32 -18.72
N PRO A 155 2.27 -34.24 -18.34
CA PRO A 155 2.21 -34.95 -17.06
C PRO A 155 2.56 -34.05 -15.87
N ASP A 156 3.33 -32.98 -16.10
CA ASP A 156 3.72 -31.99 -15.07
C ASP A 156 3.61 -30.56 -15.64
N PRO A 157 2.39 -30.02 -15.75
CA PRO A 157 2.14 -28.71 -16.36
C PRO A 157 2.71 -27.54 -15.54
N CYS A 158 2.97 -27.73 -14.26
CA CYS A 158 3.48 -26.70 -13.36
C CYS A 158 5.02 -26.67 -13.28
N ALA A 159 5.72 -27.61 -13.89
CA ALA A 159 7.18 -27.60 -13.92
C ALA A 159 7.72 -26.33 -14.59
N PRO A 160 8.73 -25.64 -14.00
CA PRO A 160 9.29 -24.41 -14.56
C PRO A 160 9.74 -24.53 -16.02
N GLN A 161 10.36 -25.66 -16.39
CA GLN A 161 10.83 -25.92 -17.75
C GLN A 161 9.67 -26.09 -18.74
N HIS A 162 8.61 -26.78 -18.30
CA HIS A 162 7.41 -26.97 -19.15
C HIS A 162 6.72 -25.63 -19.41
N PHE A 163 6.39 -24.87 -18.34
CA PHE A 163 5.83 -23.54 -18.47
C PHE A 163 6.67 -22.64 -19.39
N GLN A 164 7.99 -22.60 -19.18
CA GLN A 164 8.90 -21.79 -19.99
C GLN A 164 8.87 -22.17 -21.47
N SER A 165 8.83 -23.48 -21.76
CA SER A 165 8.70 -23.99 -23.13
C SER A 165 7.40 -23.54 -23.78
N VAL A 166 6.26 -23.66 -23.08
CA VAL A 166 4.94 -23.26 -23.57
C VAL A 166 4.91 -21.74 -23.83
N ALA A 167 5.35 -20.93 -22.87
CA ALA A 167 5.35 -19.46 -22.98
C ALA A 167 6.27 -18.96 -24.11
N ARG A 168 7.43 -19.58 -24.31
CA ARG A 168 8.32 -19.31 -25.46
C ARG A 168 7.65 -19.64 -26.77
N ARG A 169 7.04 -20.80 -26.93
CA ARG A 169 6.32 -21.20 -28.15
C ARG A 169 5.18 -20.22 -28.47
N ILE A 170 4.44 -19.76 -27.49
CA ILE A 170 3.38 -18.72 -27.68
C ILE A 170 4.02 -17.41 -28.13
N SER A 171 5.15 -17.01 -27.54
CA SER A 171 5.87 -15.79 -27.91
C SER A 171 6.47 -15.87 -29.30
N ASP A 172 7.07 -16.99 -29.68
CA ASP A 172 7.61 -17.23 -31.01
C ASP A 172 6.52 -17.23 -32.08
N LEU A 173 5.34 -17.75 -31.74
CA LEU A 173 4.16 -17.69 -32.60
C LEU A 173 3.65 -16.25 -32.78
N ALA A 174 3.68 -15.44 -31.72
CA ALA A 174 3.33 -14.01 -31.80
C ALA A 174 4.36 -13.22 -32.63
N ASP A 175 5.65 -13.49 -32.45
CA ASP A 175 6.72 -12.89 -33.25
C ASP A 175 6.53 -13.24 -34.75
N ALA A 176 6.21 -14.49 -35.05
CA ALA A 176 5.92 -14.94 -36.43
C ALA A 176 4.70 -14.24 -37.02
N ALA A 177 3.67 -14.01 -36.21
CA ALA A 177 2.47 -13.27 -36.68
C ALA A 177 2.78 -11.78 -36.94
N LEU A 178 3.61 -11.16 -36.09
CA LEU A 178 4.09 -9.78 -36.27
C LEU A 178 4.96 -9.67 -37.51
N GLU A 179 5.85 -10.62 -37.76
CA GLU A 179 6.68 -10.68 -38.95
C GLU A 179 5.83 -10.89 -40.22
N ALA A 180 4.78 -11.73 -40.18
CA ALA A 180 3.83 -11.90 -41.30
C ALA A 180 2.99 -10.63 -41.52
N ALA A 181 2.55 -9.98 -40.47
CA ALA A 181 1.82 -8.70 -40.57
C ALA A 181 2.70 -7.57 -41.11
N LEU A 182 3.97 -7.51 -40.73
CA LEU A 182 4.95 -6.59 -41.31
C LEU A 182 5.17 -6.87 -42.81
N TYR A 183 5.27 -8.15 -43.18
CA TYR A 183 5.37 -8.52 -44.61
C TYR A 183 4.17 -8.04 -45.42
N ILE A 184 2.96 -8.20 -44.88
CA ILE A 184 1.76 -7.64 -45.48
C ILE A 184 1.84 -6.12 -45.63
N ALA A 185 2.28 -5.42 -44.56
CA ALA A 185 2.46 -3.97 -44.59
C ALA A 185 3.53 -3.50 -45.57
N GLN A 186 4.62 -4.25 -45.73
CA GLN A 186 5.66 -3.99 -46.71
C GLN A 186 5.15 -4.12 -48.15
N CYS A 187 4.36 -5.15 -48.44
CA CYS A 187 3.77 -5.32 -49.79
C CYS A 187 2.85 -4.16 -50.18
N LEU A 188 2.18 -3.56 -49.19
CA LEU A 188 1.27 -2.43 -49.44
C LEU A 188 2.00 -1.08 -49.53
N GLU A 189 2.94 -0.82 -48.59
CA GLU A 189 3.52 0.51 -48.42
C GLU A 189 5.02 0.60 -48.79
N ASP A 190 5.74 -0.52 -48.85
CA ASP A 190 7.19 -0.55 -49.09
C ASP A 190 7.63 -1.76 -49.95
N ARG A 191 7.14 -1.88 -51.15
CA ARG A 191 7.46 -3.00 -52.08
C ARG A 191 8.97 -3.19 -52.31
N CYS A 192 9.72 -2.12 -52.27
CA CYS A 192 11.19 -2.16 -52.42
C CYS A 192 11.95 -2.48 -51.13
N ARG A 193 11.25 -2.64 -50.00
CA ARG A 193 11.81 -2.90 -48.67
C ARG A 193 12.94 -1.94 -48.28
N GLN A 194 12.71 -0.64 -48.50
CA GLN A 194 13.68 0.41 -48.22
C GLN A 194 13.55 1.03 -46.83
N ILE A 195 12.44 0.74 -46.14
CA ILE A 195 12.13 1.30 -44.82
C ILE A 195 12.62 0.35 -43.74
N PRO A 196 13.70 0.68 -43.02
CA PRO A 196 14.24 -0.18 -41.95
C PRO A 196 13.39 -0.08 -40.66
N LEU A 197 12.14 -0.58 -40.73
CA LEU A 197 11.24 -0.63 -39.58
C LEU A 197 11.50 -1.89 -38.77
N CYS A 198 11.70 -1.71 -37.45
CA CYS A 198 11.81 -2.79 -36.48
C CYS A 198 10.67 -2.70 -35.46
N VAL A 199 10.10 -3.84 -35.12
CA VAL A 199 9.15 -4.00 -34.02
C VAL A 199 9.92 -4.52 -32.79
N ILE A 200 9.89 -3.76 -31.71
CA ILE A 200 10.49 -4.14 -30.42
C ILE A 200 9.39 -4.68 -29.53
N ALA A 201 9.45 -5.95 -29.17
CA ALA A 201 8.60 -6.57 -28.18
C ALA A 201 8.96 -6.09 -26.78
N MET A 202 7.97 -5.78 -25.98
CA MET A 202 8.07 -5.33 -24.61
C MET A 202 7.31 -6.26 -23.65
N GLY A 203 7.40 -6.01 -22.37
CA GLY A 203 6.63 -6.71 -21.34
C GLY A 203 6.75 -8.24 -21.42
N LYS A 204 5.63 -8.96 -21.40
CA LYS A 204 5.61 -10.43 -21.47
C LYS A 204 6.11 -10.95 -22.82
N THR A 205 5.80 -10.26 -23.91
CA THR A 205 6.25 -10.63 -25.26
C THR A 205 7.76 -10.50 -25.38
N GLY A 206 8.32 -9.40 -24.89
CA GLY A 206 9.77 -9.17 -24.89
C GLY A 206 10.54 -10.17 -24.05
N GLY A 207 10.01 -10.55 -22.88
CA GLY A 207 10.56 -11.58 -22.01
C GLY A 207 10.36 -13.01 -22.50
N GLN A 208 9.71 -13.24 -23.64
CA GLN A 208 9.29 -14.57 -24.11
C GLN A 208 8.44 -15.35 -23.08
N GLU A 209 7.55 -14.62 -22.43
CA GLU A 209 6.69 -15.12 -21.35
C GLU A 209 5.20 -14.80 -21.65
N LEU A 210 4.79 -14.87 -22.92
CA LEU A 210 3.44 -14.48 -23.34
C LEU A 210 2.40 -15.47 -22.82
N ASN A 211 1.21 -14.97 -22.53
CA ASN A 211 0.03 -15.76 -22.18
C ASN A 211 -0.74 -16.17 -23.42
N TYR A 212 -1.68 -17.13 -23.28
CA TYR A 212 -2.61 -17.50 -24.34
C TYR A 212 -3.45 -16.30 -24.81
N ILE A 213 -3.92 -15.48 -23.87
CA ILE A 213 -4.65 -14.23 -24.15
C ILE A 213 -3.98 -13.08 -23.38
N SER A 214 -3.30 -12.23 -24.11
CA SER A 214 -2.63 -11.05 -23.59
C SER A 214 -2.66 -9.95 -24.62
N ASP A 215 -2.55 -8.69 -24.20
CA ASP A 215 -2.08 -7.65 -25.11
C ASP A 215 -0.61 -7.94 -25.45
N VAL A 216 -0.22 -7.61 -26.66
CA VAL A 216 1.16 -7.70 -27.13
C VAL A 216 1.76 -6.31 -27.10
N ASP A 217 2.64 -6.09 -26.09
CA ASP A 217 3.31 -4.80 -25.89
C ASP A 217 4.41 -4.62 -26.93
N VAL A 218 4.39 -3.53 -27.72
CA VAL A 218 5.36 -3.26 -28.77
C VAL A 218 5.79 -1.79 -28.84
N MET A 219 6.98 -1.54 -29.40
CA MET A 219 7.40 -0.23 -29.89
C MET A 219 7.85 -0.34 -31.35
N TYR A 220 7.59 0.68 -32.13
CA TYR A 220 8.01 0.76 -33.53
C TYR A 220 9.20 1.69 -33.69
N VAL A 221 10.30 1.17 -34.20
CA VAL A 221 11.56 1.88 -34.34
C VAL A 221 11.96 1.97 -35.80
N LEU A 222 12.17 3.17 -36.29
CA LEU A 222 12.72 3.45 -37.62
C LEU A 222 14.25 3.60 -37.52
N GLY A 223 14.95 2.75 -38.26
CA GLY A 223 16.41 2.78 -38.32
C GLY A 223 16.97 3.87 -39.26
N ASP A 224 18.27 3.96 -39.28
CA ASP A 224 18.99 4.87 -40.18
C ASP A 224 18.92 4.36 -41.63
N PHE A 225 18.71 5.24 -42.55
CA PHE A 225 18.73 4.97 -44.00
C PHE A 225 19.73 5.90 -44.69
N PRO A 226 20.33 5.43 -45.80
CA PRO A 226 21.31 6.24 -46.52
C PRO A 226 20.65 7.48 -47.12
N ALA A 227 20.89 8.64 -46.51
CA ALA A 227 20.43 9.91 -47.05
C ALA A 227 21.12 10.17 -48.42
N GLN A 228 20.35 10.27 -49.48
CA GLN A 228 20.86 10.79 -50.76
C GLN A 228 21.22 12.27 -50.57
N GLN A 229 22.36 12.68 -51.06
CA GLN A 229 23.03 13.96 -50.80
C GLN A 229 22.24 15.26 -51.04
N ASN A 230 21.01 15.22 -51.54
CA ASN A 230 20.25 16.40 -51.93
C ASN A 230 18.77 16.47 -51.39
N GLY A 231 18.36 15.68 -50.39
CA GLY A 231 16.95 15.66 -49.96
C GLY A 231 16.69 15.37 -48.48
N GLY A 232 17.63 15.56 -47.56
CA GLY A 232 17.68 14.99 -46.22
C GLY A 232 16.43 15.11 -45.33
N GLU A 233 15.86 16.30 -45.11
CA GLU A 233 14.73 16.47 -44.18
C GLU A 233 13.38 16.02 -44.76
N SER A 234 13.14 16.31 -46.04
CA SER A 234 11.87 15.91 -46.70
C SER A 234 11.79 14.40 -46.88
N GLN A 235 12.89 13.72 -47.17
CA GLN A 235 12.97 12.28 -47.35
C GLN A 235 12.80 11.56 -45.98
N SER A 236 13.32 12.11 -44.92
CA SER A 236 13.16 11.57 -43.57
C SER A 236 11.71 11.66 -43.12
N ALA A 237 11.03 12.76 -43.39
CA ALA A 237 9.60 12.93 -43.07
C ALA A 237 8.73 11.95 -43.84
N GLU A 238 8.97 11.74 -45.14
CA GLU A 238 8.23 10.78 -45.99
C GLU A 238 8.42 9.35 -45.50
N MET A 239 9.67 8.97 -45.16
CA MET A 239 9.97 7.63 -44.60
C MET A 239 9.27 7.38 -43.26
N LEU A 240 9.25 8.38 -42.38
CA LEU A 240 8.53 8.27 -41.09
C LEU A 240 7.02 8.16 -41.30
N GLU A 241 6.43 8.90 -42.23
CA GLU A 241 5.00 8.79 -42.57
C GLU A 241 4.67 7.39 -43.09
N ARG A 242 5.46 6.86 -44.02
CA ARG A 242 5.28 5.51 -44.54
C ARG A 242 5.48 4.44 -43.47
N ALA A 243 6.50 4.55 -42.62
CA ALA A 243 6.69 3.65 -41.51
C ALA A 243 5.52 3.68 -40.51
N THR A 244 4.90 4.86 -40.31
CA THR A 244 3.69 5.01 -39.49
C THR A 244 2.48 4.33 -40.13
N LYS A 245 2.30 4.42 -41.47
CA LYS A 245 1.26 3.68 -42.18
C LYS A 245 1.48 2.17 -42.05
N MET A 246 2.72 1.68 -42.17
CA MET A 246 3.06 0.28 -41.99
C MET A 246 2.71 -0.20 -40.55
N ALA A 247 3.04 0.57 -39.56
CA ALA A 247 2.71 0.25 -38.18
C ALA A 247 1.18 0.17 -37.93
N ASN A 248 0.40 1.07 -38.55
CA ASN A 248 -1.05 1.02 -38.53
C ASN A 248 -1.63 -0.22 -39.25
N ILE A 249 -1.03 -0.64 -40.36
CA ILE A 249 -1.41 -1.87 -41.07
C ILE A 249 -1.11 -3.09 -40.23
N ILE A 250 0.08 -3.19 -39.60
CA ILE A 250 0.43 -4.27 -38.67
C ILE A 250 -0.65 -4.37 -37.56
N ASN A 251 -1.01 -3.23 -36.98
CA ASN A 251 -2.07 -3.18 -35.97
C ASN A 251 -3.42 -3.66 -36.51
N ALA A 252 -3.81 -3.22 -37.68
CA ALA A 252 -5.06 -3.62 -38.33
C ALA A 252 -5.08 -5.13 -38.65
N VAL A 253 -4.01 -5.68 -39.19
CA VAL A 253 -3.87 -7.10 -39.51
C VAL A 253 -4.03 -7.97 -38.26
N CYS A 254 -3.51 -7.55 -37.11
CA CYS A 254 -3.58 -8.33 -35.86
C CYS A 254 -4.91 -8.11 -35.12
N SER A 255 -5.42 -6.88 -35.05
CA SER A 255 -6.45 -6.45 -34.08
C SER A 255 -7.79 -6.05 -34.67
N SER A 256 -7.90 -5.71 -36.01
CA SER A 256 -9.15 -5.20 -36.57
C SER A 256 -10.14 -6.34 -36.88
N PRO A 257 -11.45 -6.11 -36.75
CA PRO A 257 -12.48 -7.07 -37.15
C PRO A 257 -12.37 -7.48 -38.64
N ALA A 258 -12.48 -8.76 -38.90
CA ALA A 258 -12.53 -9.36 -40.23
C ALA A 258 -13.42 -10.61 -40.17
N SER A 259 -13.53 -11.39 -41.28
CA SER A 259 -14.28 -12.66 -41.25
C SER A 259 -13.69 -13.68 -40.27
N GLU A 260 -12.38 -13.70 -40.09
CA GLU A 260 -11.68 -14.42 -39.04
C GLU A 260 -11.43 -13.47 -37.86
N ALA A 261 -11.74 -13.91 -36.65
CA ALA A 261 -11.62 -13.09 -35.43
C ALA A 261 -10.20 -12.52 -35.20
N PRO A 262 -10.05 -11.35 -34.57
CA PRO A 262 -8.76 -10.79 -34.24
C PRO A 262 -7.90 -11.75 -33.39
N LEU A 263 -6.58 -11.61 -33.44
CA LEU A 263 -5.66 -12.38 -32.59
C LEU A 263 -5.62 -11.81 -31.17
N TRP A 264 -5.14 -10.60 -31.05
CA TRP A 264 -4.95 -9.84 -29.80
C TRP A 264 -4.78 -8.35 -30.11
N SER A 265 -4.89 -7.50 -29.11
CA SER A 265 -4.58 -6.07 -29.23
C SER A 265 -3.07 -5.83 -29.17
N LEU A 266 -2.59 -4.94 -30.05
CA LEU A 266 -1.23 -4.40 -29.97
C LEU A 266 -1.25 -3.17 -29.06
N ASP A 267 -0.45 -3.22 -27.98
CA ASP A 267 -0.29 -2.10 -27.06
C ASP A 267 1.07 -1.42 -27.26
N ALA A 268 1.03 -0.21 -27.83
CA ALA A 268 2.22 0.62 -28.01
C ALA A 268 2.37 1.73 -26.95
N ASN A 269 1.67 1.62 -25.79
CA ASN A 269 1.65 2.68 -24.77
C ASN A 269 2.96 2.78 -23.96
N LEU A 270 3.85 1.81 -24.08
CA LEU A 270 5.20 1.87 -23.46
C LEU A 270 6.19 2.76 -24.24
N ARG A 271 5.76 3.30 -25.41
CA ARG A 271 6.58 4.25 -26.15
C ARG A 271 6.70 5.59 -25.43
N PRO A 272 7.76 6.39 -25.72
CA PRO A 272 7.90 7.73 -25.20
C PRO A 272 6.62 8.57 -25.29
N GLU A 273 6.25 9.24 -24.17
CA GLU A 273 5.03 10.05 -24.00
C GLU A 273 3.73 9.22 -24.08
N GLY A 274 3.81 7.89 -24.09
CA GLY A 274 2.64 7.00 -24.06
C GLY A 274 1.71 7.23 -25.26
N ARG A 275 0.40 7.36 -24.99
CA ARG A 275 -0.63 7.56 -26.04
C ARG A 275 -0.49 8.85 -26.81
N ASP A 276 0.09 9.87 -26.19
CA ASP A 276 0.25 11.20 -26.82
C ASP A 276 1.49 11.29 -27.70
N GLY A 277 2.40 10.33 -27.60
CA GLY A 277 3.63 10.27 -28.40
C GLY A 277 3.44 9.68 -29.80
N ALA A 278 4.36 10.01 -30.73
CA ALA A 278 4.37 9.45 -32.07
C ALA A 278 4.45 7.91 -32.04
N LEU A 279 3.67 7.24 -32.90
CA LEU A 279 3.59 5.78 -32.96
C LEU A 279 4.93 5.14 -33.38
N VAL A 280 5.59 5.72 -34.38
CA VAL A 280 6.92 5.31 -34.85
C VAL A 280 7.92 6.41 -34.53
N ARG A 281 9.08 6.04 -34.02
CA ARG A 281 10.18 6.99 -33.71
C ARG A 281 11.51 6.50 -34.26
N THR A 282 12.37 7.47 -34.57
CA THR A 282 13.76 7.19 -34.95
C THR A 282 14.64 6.88 -33.75
N LEU A 283 15.75 6.21 -33.96
CA LEU A 283 16.75 5.92 -32.91
C LEU A 283 17.21 7.20 -32.18
N ASP A 284 17.47 8.28 -32.92
CA ASP A 284 17.88 9.58 -32.33
C ASP A 284 16.76 10.17 -31.44
N SER A 285 15.51 10.01 -31.83
CA SER A 285 14.37 10.48 -31.04
C SER A 285 14.26 9.72 -29.70
N PHE A 286 14.44 8.39 -29.71
CA PHE A 286 14.51 7.59 -28.48
C PHE A 286 15.66 8.01 -27.58
N HIS A 287 16.86 8.14 -28.12
CA HIS A 287 18.05 8.56 -27.37
C HIS A 287 17.85 9.93 -26.71
N SER A 288 17.32 10.91 -27.44
CA SER A 288 17.06 12.26 -26.93
C SER A 288 16.00 12.27 -25.82
N TYR A 289 14.98 11.43 -25.94
CA TYR A 289 13.94 11.27 -24.92
C TYR A 289 14.50 10.64 -23.64
N TRP A 290 15.21 9.53 -23.73
CA TRP A 290 15.80 8.86 -22.57
C TRP A 290 16.78 9.75 -21.81
N LYS A 291 17.51 10.60 -22.49
CA LYS A 291 18.44 11.53 -21.86
C LYS A 291 17.78 12.63 -21.05
N ARG A 292 16.57 13.07 -21.42
CA ARG A 292 15.96 14.29 -20.88
C ARG A 292 14.68 14.07 -20.08
N TRP A 293 13.84 13.12 -20.48
CA TRP A 293 12.45 13.04 -20.02
C TRP A 293 12.04 11.71 -19.40
N ALA A 294 12.74 10.62 -19.75
CA ALA A 294 12.35 9.28 -19.30
C ALA A 294 12.45 9.10 -17.79
N GLN A 295 11.44 8.47 -17.22
CA GLN A 295 11.33 8.13 -15.82
C GLN A 295 11.93 6.75 -15.51
N ASN A 296 12.23 6.47 -14.25
CA ASN A 296 12.88 5.23 -13.83
C ASN A 296 12.09 3.95 -14.17
N TRP A 297 10.76 4.01 -14.11
CA TRP A 297 9.90 2.88 -14.48
C TRP A 297 9.99 2.50 -15.98
N GLU A 298 10.30 3.45 -16.85
CA GLU A 298 10.46 3.18 -18.29
C GLU A 298 11.73 2.35 -18.53
N PHE A 299 12.80 2.59 -17.79
CA PHE A 299 14.02 1.77 -17.87
C PHE A 299 13.80 0.36 -17.29
N GLN A 300 12.96 0.23 -16.28
CA GLN A 300 12.52 -1.08 -15.80
C GLN A 300 11.74 -1.84 -16.88
N ALA A 301 10.84 -1.18 -17.61
CA ALA A 301 10.12 -1.80 -18.71
C ALA A 301 11.06 -2.25 -19.85
N LEU A 302 12.11 -1.47 -20.14
CA LEU A 302 13.13 -1.79 -21.16
C LEU A 302 14.02 -2.99 -20.83
N LEU A 303 14.02 -3.50 -19.57
CA LEU A 303 14.71 -4.76 -19.23
C LEU A 303 14.25 -5.95 -20.08
N LYS A 304 13.00 -5.91 -20.54
CA LYS A 304 12.40 -6.96 -21.37
C LYS A 304 12.33 -6.61 -22.85
N ALA A 305 12.96 -5.51 -23.29
CA ALA A 305 12.98 -5.12 -24.69
C ALA A 305 13.71 -6.13 -25.56
N ARG A 306 13.11 -6.54 -26.69
CA ARG A 306 13.68 -7.50 -27.64
C ARG A 306 13.16 -7.22 -29.06
N PRO A 307 14.01 -7.17 -30.09
CA PRO A 307 13.57 -7.16 -31.48
C PRO A 307 12.78 -8.44 -31.79
N CYS A 308 11.56 -8.32 -32.34
CA CYS A 308 10.69 -9.45 -32.61
C CYS A 308 10.26 -9.56 -34.07
N ALA A 309 10.31 -8.47 -34.84
CA ALA A 309 10.01 -8.49 -36.27
C ALA A 309 10.71 -7.32 -37.00
N GLY A 310 11.01 -7.50 -38.29
CA GLY A 310 11.53 -6.46 -39.17
C GLY A 310 13.05 -6.37 -39.22
N ASP A 311 13.58 -5.13 -39.31
CA ASP A 311 15.02 -4.90 -39.53
C ASP A 311 15.84 -5.21 -38.27
N GLN A 312 16.52 -6.34 -38.30
CA GLN A 312 17.32 -6.85 -37.20
C GLN A 312 18.41 -5.85 -36.75
N ARG A 313 19.07 -5.18 -37.73
CA ARG A 313 20.12 -4.22 -37.45
C ARG A 313 19.61 -3.01 -36.64
N THR A 314 18.45 -2.50 -37.02
CA THR A 314 17.77 -1.42 -36.26
C THR A 314 17.43 -1.87 -34.84
N GLY A 315 16.97 -3.12 -34.66
CA GLY A 315 16.68 -3.68 -33.35
C GLY A 315 17.91 -3.81 -32.46
N GLU A 316 19.03 -4.31 -32.99
CA GLU A 316 20.31 -4.41 -32.26
C GLU A 316 20.84 -3.04 -31.86
N GLU A 317 20.75 -2.04 -32.76
CA GLU A 317 21.16 -0.68 -32.48
C GLU A 317 20.28 -0.02 -31.41
N PHE A 318 18.97 -0.24 -31.44
CA PHE A 318 18.05 0.20 -30.37
C PHE A 318 18.47 -0.34 -29.00
N LEU A 319 18.73 -1.64 -28.89
CA LEU A 319 19.18 -2.24 -27.62
C LEU A 319 20.53 -1.69 -27.18
N ARG A 320 21.46 -1.49 -28.11
CA ARG A 320 22.77 -0.90 -27.81
C ARG A 320 22.65 0.53 -27.27
N LEU A 321 21.76 1.34 -27.84
CA LEU A 321 21.51 2.71 -27.39
C LEU A 321 20.77 2.74 -26.03
N ALA A 322 19.84 1.80 -25.76
CA ALA A 322 19.07 1.73 -24.53
C ALA A 322 19.93 1.23 -23.34
N SER A 323 20.88 0.33 -23.60
CA SER A 323 21.66 -0.37 -22.58
C SER A 323 22.28 0.54 -21.49
N PRO A 324 22.97 1.64 -21.80
CA PRO A 324 23.54 2.52 -20.78
C PRO A 324 22.49 3.10 -19.84
N PHE A 325 21.33 3.50 -20.38
CA PHE A 325 20.24 4.10 -19.59
C PHE A 325 19.58 3.09 -18.66
N ILE A 326 19.40 1.84 -19.11
CA ILE A 326 18.84 0.75 -18.30
C ILE A 326 19.75 0.46 -17.11
N TRP A 327 21.04 0.24 -17.36
CA TRP A 327 21.97 -0.24 -16.33
C TRP A 327 22.52 0.86 -15.43
N GLU A 328 22.33 2.12 -15.77
CA GLU A 328 22.60 3.26 -14.89
C GLU A 328 21.37 3.77 -14.12
N ALA A 329 20.20 3.19 -14.35
CA ALA A 329 18.94 3.66 -13.75
C ALA A 329 18.99 3.68 -12.20
N SER A 330 19.60 2.68 -11.56
CA SER A 330 19.71 2.61 -10.09
C SER A 330 20.60 3.71 -9.48
N ALA A 331 21.43 4.38 -10.27
CA ALA A 331 22.27 5.50 -9.82
C ALA A 331 21.59 6.87 -9.96
N ARG A 332 20.40 6.93 -10.53
CA ARG A 332 19.66 8.19 -10.73
C ARG A 332 18.99 8.67 -9.44
N ASP A 333 18.90 9.98 -9.29
CA ASP A 333 18.16 10.61 -8.21
C ASP A 333 16.68 10.17 -8.24
N GLY A 334 16.11 9.85 -7.08
CA GLY A 334 14.71 9.43 -6.96
C GLY A 334 14.43 7.94 -7.23
N PHE A 335 15.41 7.14 -7.67
CA PHE A 335 15.19 5.71 -7.96
C PHE A 335 14.54 4.94 -6.79
N VAL A 336 15.00 5.22 -5.58
CA VAL A 336 14.48 4.57 -4.37
C VAL A 336 13.02 4.93 -4.09
N ASP A 337 12.68 6.21 -4.28
CA ASP A 337 11.32 6.71 -4.05
C ASP A 337 10.37 6.18 -5.12
N ASP A 338 10.80 6.10 -6.37
CA ASP A 338 10.02 5.53 -7.47
C ASP A 338 9.74 4.03 -7.25
N VAL A 339 10.74 3.27 -6.83
CA VAL A 339 10.62 1.84 -6.50
C VAL A 339 9.60 1.62 -5.38
N ARG A 340 9.65 2.42 -4.33
CA ARG A 340 8.70 2.35 -3.20
C ARG A 340 7.29 2.75 -3.62
N SER A 341 7.15 3.86 -4.36
CA SER A 341 5.87 4.37 -4.85
C SER A 341 5.14 3.35 -5.71
N MET A 342 5.86 2.75 -6.64
CA MET A 342 5.32 1.71 -7.52
C MET A 342 4.77 0.53 -6.73
N ARG A 343 5.50 0.07 -5.70
CA ARG A 343 5.05 -1.02 -4.83
C ARG A 343 3.75 -0.70 -4.11
N VAL A 344 3.68 0.48 -3.46
CA VAL A 344 2.48 0.92 -2.73
C VAL A 344 1.29 1.11 -3.65
N GLN A 345 1.49 1.64 -4.85
CA GLN A 345 0.43 1.85 -5.83
C GLN A 345 -0.17 0.52 -6.31
N VAL A 346 0.66 -0.48 -6.53
CA VAL A 346 0.24 -1.83 -6.93
C VAL A 346 -0.59 -2.50 -5.85
N GLU A 347 -0.15 -2.46 -4.59
CA GLU A 347 -0.89 -3.06 -3.46
C GLU A 347 -2.30 -2.44 -3.27
N ARG A 348 -2.45 -1.15 -3.55
CA ARG A 348 -3.73 -0.43 -3.43
C ARG A 348 -4.69 -0.64 -4.60
N SER A 349 -4.22 -1.10 -5.75
CA SER A 349 -5.04 -1.24 -6.96
C SER A 349 -5.98 -2.45 -6.94
N VAL A 350 -5.79 -3.41 -6.04
CA VAL A 350 -6.61 -4.63 -5.95
C VAL A 350 -7.80 -4.42 -5.00
N PRO A 351 -9.06 -4.51 -5.49
CA PRO A 351 -10.24 -4.46 -4.64
C PRO A 351 -10.25 -5.59 -3.60
N GLU A 352 -10.68 -5.31 -2.37
CA GLU A 352 -10.71 -6.31 -1.27
C GLU A 352 -11.45 -7.60 -1.63
N LYS A 353 -12.52 -7.49 -2.40
CA LYS A 353 -13.35 -8.64 -2.81
C LYS A 353 -12.62 -9.65 -3.71
N ASN A 354 -11.55 -9.23 -4.40
CA ASN A 354 -10.84 -10.07 -5.38
C ASN A 354 -9.45 -10.51 -4.89
N ARG A 355 -9.01 -10.11 -3.70
CA ARG A 355 -7.64 -10.37 -3.20
C ARG A 355 -7.24 -11.84 -3.20
N ASP A 356 -8.17 -12.72 -2.88
CA ASP A 356 -7.89 -14.17 -2.81
C ASP A 356 -7.85 -14.84 -4.18
N GLN A 357 -8.42 -14.24 -5.22
CA GLN A 357 -8.50 -14.79 -6.56
C GLN A 357 -7.51 -14.17 -7.54
N GLU A 358 -7.00 -12.97 -7.25
CA GLU A 358 -6.08 -12.22 -8.09
C GLU A 358 -4.67 -12.81 -8.05
N LEU A 359 -4.20 -13.38 -9.16
CA LEU A 359 -2.91 -14.08 -9.26
C LEU A 359 -1.72 -13.15 -9.49
N LYS A 360 -1.96 -11.96 -10.08
CA LYS A 360 -0.90 -11.05 -10.54
C LYS A 360 -0.55 -9.99 -9.52
N LEU A 361 -1.54 -9.19 -9.10
CA LEU A 361 -1.33 -8.00 -8.25
C LEU A 361 -1.58 -8.27 -6.76
N GLY A 362 -2.13 -9.44 -6.41
CA GLY A 362 -2.34 -9.86 -5.04
C GLY A 362 -1.01 -10.03 -4.28
N VAL A 363 -1.04 -9.89 -2.96
CA VAL A 363 0.13 -10.08 -2.10
C VAL A 363 0.66 -11.51 -2.24
N GLY A 364 1.96 -11.67 -2.49
CA GLY A 364 2.58 -12.96 -2.82
C GLY A 364 2.22 -13.47 -4.21
N GLY A 365 1.80 -12.59 -5.12
CA GLY A 365 1.47 -12.88 -6.51
C GLY A 365 2.66 -12.75 -7.47
N LEU A 366 2.36 -12.85 -8.77
CA LEU A 366 3.36 -12.77 -9.84
C LEU A 366 4.19 -11.48 -9.80
N ARG A 367 3.55 -10.35 -9.47
CA ARG A 367 4.21 -9.05 -9.44
C ARG A 367 5.33 -8.97 -8.39
N ASP A 368 5.16 -9.61 -7.24
CA ASP A 368 6.18 -9.62 -6.19
C ASP A 368 7.45 -10.36 -6.67
N ILE A 369 7.28 -11.46 -7.43
CA ILE A 369 8.40 -12.21 -8.01
C ILE A 369 9.08 -11.39 -9.12
N GLU A 370 8.30 -10.91 -10.10
CA GLU A 370 8.82 -10.10 -11.23
C GLU A 370 9.56 -8.86 -10.72
N PHE A 371 9.00 -8.17 -9.71
CA PHE A 371 9.60 -6.99 -9.11
C PHE A 371 10.94 -7.32 -8.43
N SER A 372 10.99 -8.42 -7.66
CA SER A 372 12.23 -8.85 -6.99
C SER A 372 13.36 -9.06 -7.99
N VAL A 373 13.06 -9.75 -9.09
CA VAL A 373 14.04 -10.06 -10.15
C VAL A 373 14.52 -8.78 -10.84
N GLN A 374 13.59 -7.95 -11.32
CA GLN A 374 13.91 -6.73 -12.07
C GLN A 374 14.67 -5.72 -11.21
N PHE A 375 14.30 -5.60 -9.94
CA PHE A 375 15.02 -4.74 -9.01
C PHE A 375 16.48 -5.18 -8.84
N LEU A 376 16.72 -6.47 -8.61
CA LEU A 376 18.09 -6.99 -8.46
C LEU A 376 18.91 -6.83 -9.74
N GLN A 377 18.28 -7.02 -10.91
CA GLN A 377 18.92 -6.76 -12.19
C GLN A 377 19.33 -5.28 -12.33
N LEU A 378 18.44 -4.33 -12.02
CA LEU A 378 18.75 -2.89 -12.09
C LEU A 378 19.87 -2.48 -11.13
N VAL A 379 19.89 -3.03 -9.92
CA VAL A 379 20.93 -2.69 -8.90
C VAL A 379 22.30 -3.26 -9.27
N HIS A 380 22.36 -4.51 -9.74
CA HIS A 380 23.63 -5.22 -9.94
C HIS A 380 24.05 -5.34 -11.40
N GLY A 381 23.13 -5.22 -12.35
CA GLY A 381 23.38 -5.40 -13.77
C GLY A 381 24.33 -4.37 -14.39
N ARG A 382 24.57 -3.21 -13.70
CA ARG A 382 25.60 -2.26 -14.11
C ARG A 382 27.00 -2.91 -14.08
N ASN A 383 27.27 -3.68 -13.04
CA ASN A 383 28.58 -4.25 -12.77
C ASN A 383 28.72 -5.70 -13.25
N ASP A 384 27.59 -6.38 -13.51
CA ASP A 384 27.56 -7.78 -13.93
C ASP A 384 26.62 -7.99 -15.11
N GLU A 385 27.18 -8.18 -16.30
CA GLU A 385 26.41 -8.40 -17.53
C GLU A 385 25.72 -9.75 -17.60
N ARG A 386 26.19 -10.76 -16.84
CA ARG A 386 25.68 -12.15 -16.86
C ARG A 386 24.23 -12.24 -16.36
N ILE A 387 23.82 -11.31 -15.48
CA ILE A 387 22.46 -11.28 -14.95
C ILE A 387 21.48 -10.49 -15.84
N ARG A 388 21.93 -9.96 -16.99
CA ARG A 388 21.09 -9.19 -17.92
C ARG A 388 20.26 -10.13 -18.79
N GLN A 389 19.18 -10.67 -18.24
CA GLN A 389 18.25 -11.60 -18.89
C GLN A 389 16.85 -10.98 -18.99
N ALA A 390 16.17 -11.12 -20.14
CA ALA A 390 14.83 -10.59 -20.35
C ALA A 390 13.73 -11.47 -19.72
N SER A 391 13.92 -12.80 -19.71
CA SER A 391 12.99 -13.76 -19.09
C SER A 391 13.17 -13.77 -17.56
N THR A 392 12.06 -13.78 -16.83
CA THR A 392 12.06 -13.82 -15.35
C THR A 392 12.70 -15.11 -14.82
N LEU A 393 12.44 -16.27 -15.45
CA LEU A 393 13.03 -17.55 -15.03
C LEU A 393 14.53 -17.62 -15.32
N ASP A 394 14.96 -17.14 -16.49
CA ASP A 394 16.39 -17.09 -16.83
C ASP A 394 17.15 -16.10 -15.95
N ALA A 395 16.52 -14.97 -15.63
CA ALA A 395 17.08 -13.97 -14.71
C ALA A 395 17.23 -14.52 -13.28
N LEU A 396 16.25 -15.27 -12.76
CA LEU A 396 16.36 -15.97 -11.47
C LEU A 396 17.50 -16.96 -11.44
N GLU A 397 17.69 -17.72 -12.53
CA GLU A 397 18.79 -18.66 -12.65
C GLU A 397 20.13 -17.93 -12.68
N ALA A 398 20.28 -16.89 -13.48
CA ALA A 398 21.49 -16.08 -13.56
C ALA A 398 21.82 -15.40 -12.22
N LEU A 399 20.84 -14.78 -11.55
CA LEU A 399 21.03 -14.17 -10.24
C LEU A 399 21.47 -15.17 -9.17
N SER A 400 20.96 -16.41 -9.25
CA SER A 400 21.36 -17.48 -8.33
C SER A 400 22.77 -17.99 -8.65
N ALA A 401 23.11 -18.21 -9.93
CA ALA A 401 24.42 -18.67 -10.37
C ALA A 401 25.54 -17.70 -9.98
N GLU A 402 25.26 -16.39 -10.06
CA GLU A 402 26.22 -15.33 -9.70
C GLU A 402 26.18 -14.95 -8.19
N GLY A 403 25.33 -15.63 -7.39
CA GLY A 403 25.32 -15.50 -5.93
C GLY A 403 24.58 -14.27 -5.41
N TYR A 404 23.72 -13.65 -6.21
CA TYR A 404 22.86 -12.52 -5.77
C TYR A 404 21.60 -13.00 -5.04
N ILE A 405 21.18 -14.24 -5.25
CA ILE A 405 20.07 -14.93 -4.57
C ILE A 405 20.56 -16.30 -4.11
N ALA A 406 20.15 -16.74 -2.91
CA ALA A 406 20.40 -18.09 -2.45
C ALA A 406 19.76 -19.13 -3.40
N ARG A 407 20.42 -20.26 -3.62
CA ARG A 407 19.94 -21.31 -4.55
C ARG A 407 18.56 -21.83 -4.17
N SER A 408 18.34 -22.07 -2.88
CA SER A 408 17.02 -22.51 -2.36
C SER A 408 15.92 -21.50 -2.63
N ASP A 409 16.20 -20.19 -2.41
CA ASP A 409 15.24 -19.13 -2.59
C ASP A 409 14.89 -18.96 -4.08
N ALA A 410 15.90 -19.00 -4.96
CA ALA A 410 15.71 -18.93 -6.41
C ALA A 410 14.91 -20.12 -6.94
N ALA A 411 15.18 -21.35 -6.47
CA ALA A 411 14.41 -22.54 -6.85
C ALA A 411 12.94 -22.40 -6.45
N SER A 412 12.67 -21.99 -5.19
CA SER A 412 11.30 -21.78 -4.70
C SER A 412 10.55 -20.67 -5.44
N LEU A 413 11.23 -19.57 -5.82
CA LEU A 413 10.64 -18.50 -6.63
C LEU A 413 10.34 -18.97 -8.06
N ARG A 414 11.21 -19.78 -8.66
CA ARG A 414 11.00 -20.35 -10.01
C ARG A 414 9.79 -21.28 -10.03
N GLU A 415 9.67 -22.17 -9.06
CA GLU A 415 8.52 -23.08 -8.90
C GLU A 415 7.23 -22.28 -8.68
N SER A 416 7.24 -21.29 -7.77
CA SER A 416 6.09 -20.44 -7.47
C SER A 416 5.66 -19.62 -8.68
N TYR A 417 6.61 -19.06 -9.43
CA TYR A 417 6.33 -18.31 -10.65
C TYR A 417 5.67 -19.18 -11.71
N ALA A 418 6.24 -20.33 -12.02
CA ALA A 418 5.70 -21.26 -13.00
C ALA A 418 4.29 -21.72 -12.61
N TYR A 419 4.06 -22.05 -11.34
CA TYR A 419 2.76 -22.46 -10.84
C TYR A 419 1.69 -21.35 -11.00
N LEU A 420 1.97 -20.14 -10.55
CA LEU A 420 1.06 -18.99 -10.69
C LEU A 420 0.76 -18.67 -12.16
N ARG A 421 1.77 -18.76 -13.02
CA ARG A 421 1.64 -18.55 -14.45
C ARG A 421 0.80 -19.64 -15.14
N THR A 422 0.99 -20.89 -14.74
CA THR A 422 0.18 -22.00 -15.24
C THR A 422 -1.28 -21.83 -14.83
N LEU A 423 -1.57 -21.40 -13.60
CA LEU A 423 -2.93 -21.06 -13.17
C LEU A 423 -3.53 -19.90 -14.01
N GLU A 424 -2.75 -18.87 -14.31
CA GLU A 424 -3.16 -17.76 -15.18
C GLU A 424 -3.48 -18.26 -16.60
N HIS A 425 -2.62 -19.09 -17.19
CA HIS A 425 -2.82 -19.74 -18.50
C HIS A 425 -4.11 -20.57 -18.52
N ARG A 426 -4.32 -21.46 -17.54
CA ARG A 426 -5.53 -22.29 -17.45
C ARG A 426 -6.79 -21.45 -17.28
N SER A 427 -6.74 -20.38 -16.45
CA SER A 427 -7.89 -19.50 -16.27
C SER A 427 -8.29 -18.77 -17.56
N GLN A 428 -7.30 -18.40 -18.39
CA GLN A 428 -7.56 -17.79 -19.70
C GLN A 428 -8.12 -18.76 -20.73
N LEU A 429 -7.57 -19.97 -20.79
CA LEU A 429 -7.97 -21.00 -21.76
C LEU A 429 -9.43 -21.44 -21.63
N LEU A 430 -10.01 -21.40 -20.41
CA LEU A 430 -11.39 -21.84 -20.19
C LEU A 430 -12.40 -21.21 -21.15
N ARG A 431 -12.25 -19.91 -21.44
CA ARG A 431 -13.13 -19.14 -22.33
C ARG A 431 -12.40 -18.29 -23.35
N MET A 432 -11.10 -18.50 -23.52
CA MET A 432 -10.23 -17.64 -24.35
C MET A 432 -10.43 -16.16 -24.07
N HIS A 433 -10.42 -15.80 -22.76
CA HIS A 433 -10.66 -14.43 -22.29
C HIS A 433 -9.52 -13.99 -21.36
N ARG A 434 -9.12 -12.71 -21.50
CA ARG A 434 -8.08 -12.12 -20.65
C ARG A 434 -8.57 -12.03 -19.20
N THR A 435 -7.86 -12.69 -18.31
CA THR A 435 -8.11 -12.66 -16.86
C THR A 435 -6.82 -12.89 -16.09
N HIS A 436 -6.75 -12.30 -14.88
CA HIS A 436 -5.71 -12.56 -13.87
C HIS A 436 -6.31 -13.19 -12.61
N ASN A 437 -7.60 -13.51 -12.64
CA ASN A 437 -8.33 -14.09 -11.52
C ASN A 437 -8.63 -15.56 -11.77
N LEU A 438 -8.64 -16.33 -10.68
CA LEU A 438 -9.24 -17.67 -10.72
C LEU A 438 -10.74 -17.60 -11.04
N PRO A 439 -11.31 -18.65 -11.67
CA PRO A 439 -12.74 -18.69 -11.96
C PRO A 439 -13.60 -18.61 -10.69
N HIS A 440 -14.72 -17.90 -10.77
CA HIS A 440 -15.74 -17.84 -9.70
C HIS A 440 -16.68 -19.05 -9.69
N SER A 441 -16.90 -19.68 -10.84
CA SER A 441 -17.80 -20.83 -10.97
C SER A 441 -17.12 -22.08 -10.44
N GLN A 442 -17.81 -22.81 -9.57
CA GLN A 442 -17.33 -24.07 -8.99
C GLN A 442 -16.97 -25.08 -10.07
N SER A 443 -17.82 -25.24 -11.10
CA SER A 443 -17.56 -26.19 -12.21
C SER A 443 -16.32 -25.83 -13.04
N GLN A 444 -16.07 -24.52 -13.26
CA GLN A 444 -14.86 -24.09 -13.95
C GLN A 444 -13.61 -24.28 -13.09
N LEU A 445 -13.72 -24.09 -11.78
CA LEU A 445 -12.62 -24.34 -10.84
C LEU A 445 -12.29 -25.82 -10.76
N GLU A 446 -13.30 -26.71 -10.72
CA GLU A 446 -13.11 -28.17 -10.77
C GLU A 446 -12.44 -28.62 -12.08
N ARG A 447 -12.84 -28.04 -13.23
CA ARG A 447 -12.21 -28.29 -14.51
C ARG A 447 -10.73 -27.87 -14.51
N LEU A 448 -10.43 -26.69 -13.94
CA LEU A 448 -9.07 -26.21 -13.78
C LEU A 448 -8.23 -27.17 -12.93
N VAL A 449 -8.74 -27.60 -11.76
CA VAL A 449 -8.07 -28.53 -10.86
C VAL A 449 -7.79 -29.85 -11.56
N ARG A 450 -8.78 -30.41 -12.29
CA ARG A 450 -8.60 -31.65 -13.04
C ARG A 450 -7.52 -31.56 -14.11
N SER A 451 -7.39 -30.42 -14.79
CA SER A 451 -6.36 -30.23 -15.80
C SER A 451 -4.93 -30.16 -15.23
N LEU A 452 -4.77 -29.93 -13.92
CA LEU A 452 -3.49 -29.84 -13.25
C LEU A 452 -3.13 -31.12 -12.48
N TYR A 453 -4.13 -31.73 -11.82
CA TYR A 453 -3.89 -32.77 -10.83
C TYR A 453 -4.68 -34.07 -11.09
N GLY A 454 -5.50 -34.09 -12.13
CA GLY A 454 -6.43 -35.20 -12.35
C GLY A 454 -7.63 -35.19 -11.40
N THR A 455 -8.15 -36.38 -11.05
CA THR A 455 -9.39 -36.53 -10.25
C THR A 455 -9.17 -36.56 -8.75
N ASP A 456 -7.93 -36.63 -8.26
CA ASP A 456 -7.61 -36.93 -6.87
C ASP A 456 -7.51 -35.69 -5.98
N THR A 457 -7.56 -34.48 -6.54
CA THR A 457 -7.38 -33.21 -5.83
C THR A 457 -8.69 -32.41 -5.82
N SER A 458 -9.01 -31.78 -4.69
CA SER A 458 -10.20 -30.94 -4.55
C SER A 458 -9.90 -29.46 -4.83
N THR A 459 -10.96 -28.69 -5.05
CA THR A 459 -10.85 -27.22 -5.16
C THR A 459 -10.40 -26.56 -3.83
N HIS A 460 -10.67 -27.22 -2.71
CA HIS A 460 -10.20 -26.79 -1.40
C HIS A 460 -8.67 -26.88 -1.31
N ASP A 461 -8.10 -28.00 -1.74
CA ASP A 461 -6.65 -28.22 -1.75
C ASP A 461 -5.91 -27.20 -2.63
N LEU A 462 -6.49 -26.84 -3.79
CA LEU A 462 -5.97 -25.76 -4.63
C LEU A 462 -5.89 -24.44 -3.86
N HIS A 463 -6.95 -24.06 -3.15
CA HIS A 463 -6.98 -22.82 -2.40
C HIS A 463 -6.00 -22.83 -1.21
N GLU A 464 -5.85 -23.94 -0.52
CA GLU A 464 -4.86 -24.07 0.56
C GLU A 464 -3.42 -24.01 0.03
N HIS A 465 -3.16 -24.70 -1.07
CA HIS A 465 -1.86 -24.64 -1.73
C HIS A 465 -1.52 -23.23 -2.17
N LEU A 466 -2.45 -22.52 -2.82
CA LEU A 466 -2.25 -21.14 -3.27
C LEU A 466 -1.99 -20.18 -2.09
N ARG A 467 -2.72 -20.33 -0.97
CA ARG A 467 -2.47 -19.51 0.24
C ARG A 467 -1.08 -19.78 0.83
N SER A 468 -0.66 -21.05 0.87
CA SER A 468 0.67 -21.42 1.35
C SER A 468 1.76 -20.84 0.46
N LEU A 469 1.62 -21.00 -0.86
CA LEU A 469 2.55 -20.49 -1.87
C LEU A 469 2.68 -18.96 -1.79
N ARG A 470 1.57 -18.24 -1.66
CA ARG A 470 1.59 -16.76 -1.51
C ARG A 470 2.32 -16.31 -0.25
N ARG A 471 2.12 -17.00 0.88
CA ARG A 471 2.88 -16.71 2.11
C ARG A 471 4.37 -16.94 1.90
N GLN A 472 4.72 -18.03 1.22
CA GLN A 472 6.11 -18.34 0.87
C GLN A 472 6.73 -17.30 -0.05
N VAL A 473 6.04 -16.91 -1.14
CA VAL A 473 6.51 -15.87 -2.07
C VAL A 473 6.73 -14.55 -1.34
N ARG A 474 5.81 -14.15 -0.45
CA ARG A 474 5.98 -12.94 0.35
C ARG A 474 7.21 -13.01 1.25
N ALA A 475 7.40 -14.10 1.95
CA ALA A 475 8.59 -14.30 2.79
C ALA A 475 9.89 -14.29 1.96
N LEU A 476 9.88 -14.93 0.79
CA LEU A 476 11.02 -14.96 -0.13
C LEU A 476 11.29 -13.57 -0.75
N HIS A 477 10.25 -12.82 -1.09
CA HIS A 477 10.38 -11.44 -1.58
C HIS A 477 11.20 -10.59 -0.59
N HIS A 478 10.94 -10.70 0.71
CA HIS A 478 11.73 -10.03 1.74
C HIS A 478 13.14 -10.63 1.90
N SER A 479 13.24 -11.96 1.92
CA SER A 479 14.50 -12.68 2.09
C SER A 479 15.53 -12.37 0.98
N VAL A 480 15.09 -12.35 -0.26
CA VAL A 480 15.94 -12.10 -1.45
C VAL A 480 16.68 -10.77 -1.37
N PHE A 481 16.08 -9.73 -0.78
CA PHE A 481 16.75 -8.44 -0.65
C PHE A 481 17.76 -8.40 0.51
N PHE A 482 17.41 -8.95 1.66
CA PHE A 482 18.13 -8.70 2.91
C PHE A 482 19.07 -9.83 3.33
N ARG A 483 18.77 -11.09 2.99
CA ARG A 483 19.63 -12.24 3.36
C ARG A 483 21.07 -12.11 2.86
N PRO A 484 21.35 -11.72 1.60
CA PRO A 484 22.71 -11.50 1.14
C PRO A 484 23.44 -10.35 1.85
N ILE A 485 22.72 -9.30 2.27
CA ILE A 485 23.29 -8.18 3.06
C ILE A 485 23.74 -8.69 4.43
N ILE A 486 22.89 -9.49 5.07
CA ILE A 486 23.18 -10.07 6.39
C ILE A 486 24.36 -11.03 6.32
N ALA A 487 24.42 -11.88 5.29
CA ALA A 487 25.55 -12.78 5.07
C ALA A 487 26.87 -12.01 4.86
N ALA A 488 26.87 -10.95 4.04
CA ALA A 488 28.02 -10.09 3.83
C ALA A 488 28.47 -9.36 5.11
N SER A 489 27.50 -8.92 5.95
CA SER A 489 27.80 -8.24 7.21
C SER A 489 28.39 -9.17 8.27
N ALA A 490 27.93 -10.43 8.30
CA ALA A 490 28.35 -11.43 9.26
C ALA A 490 29.59 -12.23 8.83
N GLN A 491 30.09 -12.02 7.61
CA GLN A 491 31.13 -12.84 6.96
C GLN A 491 30.79 -14.34 7.01
N ALA A 492 29.50 -14.66 6.84
CA ALA A 492 28.99 -16.01 6.93
C ALA A 492 28.96 -16.66 5.52
N ASP A 493 29.47 -17.90 5.42
CA ASP A 493 29.26 -18.74 4.25
C ASP A 493 27.84 -19.33 4.30
N ASP A 494 26.88 -18.61 3.71
CA ASP A 494 25.49 -19.05 3.63
C ASP A 494 25.11 -19.28 2.15
N ASP A 495 24.89 -20.53 1.78
CA ASP A 495 24.41 -20.98 0.46
C ASP A 495 25.13 -20.35 -0.77
N LEU A 496 26.45 -20.16 -0.71
CA LEU A 496 27.25 -19.56 -1.79
C LEU A 496 26.86 -18.12 -2.17
N ILE A 497 26.38 -17.33 -1.22
CA ILE A 497 26.14 -15.88 -1.44
C ILE A 497 27.48 -15.16 -1.57
N ARG A 498 27.70 -14.47 -2.68
CA ARG A 498 28.98 -13.83 -3.04
C ARG A 498 28.98 -12.30 -2.90
N LEU A 499 28.01 -11.73 -2.20
CA LEU A 499 27.91 -10.29 -2.06
C LEU A 499 29.09 -9.76 -1.24
N ASP A 500 29.86 -8.84 -1.80
CA ASP A 500 30.87 -8.10 -1.04
C ASP A 500 30.26 -6.93 -0.24
N SER A 501 31.06 -6.32 0.64
CA SER A 501 30.58 -5.22 1.49
C SER A 501 30.13 -3.99 0.69
N GLN A 502 30.72 -3.75 -0.50
CA GLN A 502 30.32 -2.62 -1.34
C GLN A 502 28.98 -2.88 -2.01
N GLN A 503 28.77 -4.06 -2.56
CA GLN A 503 27.50 -4.49 -3.17
C GLN A 503 26.37 -4.50 -2.14
N ALA A 504 26.65 -4.92 -0.90
CA ALA A 504 25.68 -4.86 0.21
C ALA A 504 25.28 -3.41 0.54
N MET A 505 26.25 -2.48 0.57
CA MET A 505 25.96 -1.05 0.79
C MET A 505 25.17 -0.44 -0.36
N GLU A 506 25.46 -0.79 -1.62
CA GLU A 506 24.69 -0.35 -2.79
C GLU A 506 23.24 -0.83 -2.71
N ARG A 507 23.03 -2.07 -2.30
CA ARG A 507 21.68 -2.63 -2.08
C ARG A 507 20.94 -1.91 -0.95
N LEU A 508 21.58 -1.60 0.18
CA LEU A 508 20.97 -0.83 1.27
C LEU A 508 20.57 0.59 0.81
N ARG A 509 21.40 1.25 -0.01
CA ARG A 509 21.03 2.55 -0.60
C ARG A 509 19.78 2.43 -1.45
N ALA A 510 19.73 1.43 -2.33
CA ALA A 510 18.57 1.18 -3.19
C ALA A 510 17.29 0.83 -2.42
N LEU A 511 17.42 0.37 -1.16
CA LEU A 511 16.31 0.12 -0.24
C LEU A 511 15.95 1.35 0.62
N GLY A 512 16.69 2.46 0.46
CA GLY A 512 16.38 3.75 1.09
C GLY A 512 17.08 4.03 2.40
N TYR A 513 18.16 3.31 2.73
CA TYR A 513 19.05 3.67 3.83
C TYR A 513 19.98 4.80 3.38
N LEU A 514 19.99 5.92 4.10
CA LEU A 514 20.81 7.08 3.78
C LEU A 514 22.26 6.91 4.22
N ASP A 515 22.48 6.18 5.32
CA ASP A 515 23.82 5.79 5.80
C ASP A 515 24.02 4.26 5.79
N PRO A 516 24.33 3.66 4.63
CA PRO A 516 24.52 2.23 4.52
C PRO A 516 25.70 1.68 5.37
N ARG A 517 26.70 2.50 5.72
CA ARG A 517 27.83 2.07 6.56
C ARG A 517 27.37 1.84 8.00
N SER A 518 26.64 2.79 8.57
CA SER A 518 26.04 2.65 9.90
C SER A 518 25.02 1.51 9.92
N ALA A 519 24.18 1.39 8.88
CA ALA A 519 23.23 0.30 8.75
C ALA A 519 23.91 -1.08 8.75
N MET A 520 25.00 -1.25 7.98
CA MET A 520 25.82 -2.48 8.02
C MET A 520 26.35 -2.79 9.40
N GLY A 521 26.87 -1.79 10.13
CA GLY A 521 27.33 -1.94 11.50
C GLY A 521 26.24 -2.38 12.47
N HIS A 522 25.02 -1.85 12.31
CA HIS A 522 23.85 -2.26 13.11
C HIS A 522 23.43 -3.70 12.80
N ILE A 523 23.38 -4.07 11.51
CA ILE A 523 23.06 -5.43 11.07
C ILE A 523 24.10 -6.41 11.61
N GLN A 524 25.38 -6.07 11.52
CA GLN A 524 26.47 -6.88 12.06
C GLN A 524 26.31 -7.10 13.57
N SER A 525 26.03 -6.03 14.34
CA SER A 525 25.81 -6.13 15.80
C SER A 525 24.64 -7.06 16.17
N LEU A 526 23.56 -7.05 15.35
CA LEU A 526 22.39 -7.91 15.56
C LEU A 526 22.62 -9.37 15.13
N SER A 527 23.50 -9.61 14.14
CA SER A 527 23.67 -10.92 13.49
C SER A 527 24.90 -11.69 13.98
N THR A 528 25.87 -11.03 14.65
CA THR A 528 27.15 -11.65 15.07
C THR A 528 26.99 -12.46 16.34
N GLY A 529 27.62 -13.65 16.38
CA GLY A 529 27.68 -14.52 17.55
C GLY A 529 26.98 -15.87 17.33
N THR A 530 27.25 -16.80 18.28
CA THR A 530 26.70 -18.18 18.29
C THR A 530 25.56 -18.36 19.30
N SER A 531 25.12 -17.26 19.94
CA SER A 531 24.01 -17.30 20.90
C SER A 531 22.69 -17.66 20.21
N ARG A 532 21.77 -18.27 20.95
CA ARG A 532 20.40 -18.55 20.48
C ARG A 532 19.71 -17.29 19.97
N ARG A 533 19.95 -16.14 20.61
CA ARG A 533 19.47 -14.82 20.19
C ARG A 533 19.98 -14.47 18.81
N ALA A 534 21.28 -14.52 18.56
CA ALA A 534 21.90 -14.19 17.28
C ALA A 534 21.36 -15.07 16.14
N MET A 535 21.14 -16.36 16.40
CA MET A 535 20.57 -17.29 15.42
C MET A 535 19.11 -16.90 15.06
N ILE A 536 18.26 -16.63 16.05
CA ILE A 536 16.86 -16.23 15.82
C ILE A 536 16.81 -14.88 15.11
N GLN A 537 17.58 -13.90 15.58
CA GLN A 537 17.63 -12.58 14.95
C GLN A 537 18.12 -12.65 13.51
N ARG A 538 19.16 -13.45 13.22
CA ARG A 538 19.67 -13.65 11.86
C ARG A 538 18.58 -14.18 10.91
N HIS A 539 17.73 -15.05 11.40
CA HIS A 539 16.62 -15.60 10.62
C HIS A 539 15.49 -14.60 10.40
N LEU A 540 15.18 -13.76 11.40
CA LEU A 540 14.10 -12.76 11.33
C LEU A 540 14.52 -11.44 10.66
N LEU A 541 15.81 -11.11 10.70
CA LEU A 541 16.34 -9.84 10.18
C LEU A 541 15.92 -9.52 8.74
N PRO A 542 15.87 -10.45 7.76
CA PRO A 542 15.44 -10.13 6.41
C PRO A 542 14.07 -9.47 6.36
N VAL A 543 13.11 -10.02 7.10
CA VAL A 543 11.73 -9.52 7.16
C VAL A 543 11.66 -8.20 7.93
N LEU A 544 12.33 -8.12 9.08
CA LEU A 544 12.37 -6.92 9.91
C LEU A 544 13.01 -5.73 9.17
N LEU A 545 14.11 -5.95 8.46
CA LEU A 545 14.78 -4.92 7.65
C LEU A 545 13.88 -4.41 6.52
N SER A 546 13.06 -5.28 5.92
CA SER A 546 12.06 -4.86 4.94
C SER A 546 11.03 -3.91 5.55
N TRP A 547 10.43 -4.28 6.68
CA TRP A 547 9.43 -3.42 7.34
C TRP A 547 10.03 -2.10 7.84
N ILE A 548 11.29 -2.12 8.30
CA ILE A 548 12.02 -0.90 8.68
C ILE A 548 12.28 -0.03 7.44
N ALA A 549 12.67 -0.63 6.32
CA ALA A 549 12.91 0.08 5.05
C ALA A 549 11.64 0.76 4.51
N ASP A 550 10.48 0.13 4.71
CA ASP A 550 9.18 0.71 4.35
C ASP A 550 8.73 1.84 5.30
N GLY A 551 9.42 2.04 6.43
CA GLY A 551 9.11 3.06 7.42
C GLY A 551 9.54 4.47 7.04
N ALA A 552 9.20 5.44 7.87
CA ALA A 552 9.45 6.86 7.60
C ALA A 552 10.95 7.22 7.58
N ASN A 553 11.73 6.61 8.44
CA ASN A 553 13.20 6.78 8.50
C ASN A 553 13.86 5.42 8.79
N PRO A 554 14.33 4.71 7.76
CA PRO A 554 14.94 3.38 7.92
C PRO A 554 16.17 3.36 8.83
N ASP A 555 17.04 4.35 8.72
CA ASP A 555 18.28 4.42 9.52
C ASP A 555 17.96 4.56 11.01
N MET A 556 17.03 5.45 11.35
CA MET A 556 16.53 5.62 12.73
C MET A 556 15.82 4.36 13.22
N GLY A 557 14.99 3.74 12.37
CA GLY A 557 14.27 2.51 12.70
C GLY A 557 15.21 1.37 13.03
N LEU A 558 16.27 1.18 12.24
CA LEU A 558 17.26 0.14 12.46
C LEU A 558 18.12 0.40 13.71
N LEU A 559 18.51 1.66 13.94
CA LEU A 559 19.21 2.05 15.15
C LEU A 559 18.37 1.77 16.40
N ASN A 560 17.11 2.22 16.41
CA ASN A 560 16.19 2.02 17.53
C ASN A 560 15.92 0.53 17.77
N PHE A 561 15.75 -0.25 16.69
CA PHE A 561 15.55 -1.69 16.79
C PHE A 561 16.78 -2.39 17.39
N ARG A 562 18.01 -2.01 16.96
CA ARG A 562 19.25 -2.55 17.51
C ARG A 562 19.36 -2.26 19.00
N VAL A 563 19.18 -0.99 19.40
CA VAL A 563 19.34 -0.59 20.82
C VAL A 563 18.30 -1.30 21.69
N LEU A 564 17.04 -1.37 21.27
CA LEU A 564 15.98 -2.09 21.97
C LEU A 564 16.32 -3.59 22.09
N SER A 565 16.77 -4.21 21.00
CA SER A 565 17.15 -5.62 20.99
C SER A 565 18.40 -5.92 21.83
N GLU A 566 19.32 -4.98 22.00
CA GLU A 566 20.47 -5.12 22.91
C GLU A 566 20.03 -5.12 24.37
N GLU A 567 19.02 -4.33 24.73
CA GLU A 567 18.51 -4.23 26.11
C GLU A 567 17.62 -5.44 26.50
N ILE A 568 16.76 -5.89 25.61
CA ILE A 568 15.75 -6.93 25.94
C ILE A 568 15.87 -8.23 25.12
N GLY A 569 16.85 -8.32 24.23
CA GLY A 569 16.97 -9.41 23.26
C GLY A 569 17.23 -10.79 23.86
N ASP A 570 17.65 -10.89 25.13
CA ASP A 570 17.81 -12.16 25.83
C ASP A 570 16.49 -12.65 26.45
N SER A 571 15.43 -11.84 26.42
CA SER A 571 14.12 -12.19 26.93
C SER A 571 13.42 -13.19 25.99
N HIS A 572 13.04 -14.34 26.55
CA HIS A 572 12.41 -15.41 25.78
C HIS A 572 11.09 -14.96 25.13
N TRP A 573 10.29 -14.15 25.82
CA TRP A 573 9.00 -13.64 25.33
C TRP A 573 9.18 -12.70 24.13
N TYR A 574 10.22 -11.85 24.13
CA TYR A 574 10.48 -10.92 23.05
C TYR A 574 10.84 -11.64 21.73
N LEU A 575 11.74 -12.63 21.83
CA LEU A 575 12.12 -13.43 20.68
C LEU A 575 10.96 -14.30 20.16
N ALA A 576 10.11 -14.80 21.07
CA ALA A 576 8.89 -15.53 20.70
C ALA A 576 7.90 -14.61 19.98
N LEU A 577 7.66 -13.39 20.50
CA LEU A 577 6.79 -12.40 19.88
C LEU A 577 7.22 -12.05 18.45
N LEU A 578 8.51 -11.75 18.26
CA LEU A 578 9.05 -11.42 16.93
C LEU A 578 8.94 -12.57 15.93
N ARG A 579 9.01 -13.83 16.40
CA ARG A 579 8.92 -15.03 15.57
C ARG A 579 7.46 -15.41 15.26
N ASP A 580 6.59 -15.31 16.25
CA ASP A 580 5.25 -15.90 16.21
C ASP A 580 4.15 -14.89 15.79
N SER A 581 4.42 -13.57 15.90
CA SER A 581 3.49 -12.51 15.52
C SER A 581 4.10 -11.54 14.51
N ASP A 582 3.86 -11.80 13.23
CA ASP A 582 4.21 -10.87 12.14
C ASP A 582 3.54 -9.51 12.33
N PHE A 583 2.33 -9.50 12.87
CA PHE A 583 1.59 -8.27 13.15
C PHE A 583 2.32 -7.41 14.17
N ALA A 584 2.65 -7.94 15.36
CA ALA A 584 3.36 -7.21 16.39
C ALA A 584 4.75 -6.74 15.92
N ALA A 585 5.50 -7.59 15.21
CA ALA A 585 6.82 -7.26 14.70
C ALA A 585 6.76 -6.14 13.64
N SER A 586 5.78 -6.16 12.73
CA SER A 586 5.61 -5.11 11.73
C SER A 586 5.19 -3.78 12.36
N GLN A 587 4.29 -3.79 13.36
CA GLN A 587 3.92 -2.58 14.10
C GLN A 587 5.11 -2.01 14.88
N LEU A 588 5.93 -2.86 15.50
CA LEU A 588 7.16 -2.43 16.16
C LEU A 588 8.10 -1.72 15.19
N CYS A 589 8.37 -2.31 14.02
CA CYS A 589 9.21 -1.69 12.99
C CYS A 589 8.65 -0.33 12.53
N ARG A 590 7.33 -0.24 12.35
CA ARG A 590 6.65 1.01 12.01
C ARG A 590 6.82 2.08 13.08
N VAL A 591 6.64 1.75 14.35
CA VAL A 591 6.81 2.67 15.47
C VAL A 591 8.25 3.16 15.57
N LEU A 592 9.22 2.25 15.50
CA LEU A 592 10.65 2.56 15.67
C LEU A 592 11.21 3.42 14.50
N SER A 593 10.67 3.27 13.29
CA SER A 593 11.04 4.07 12.14
C SER A 593 10.32 5.42 12.03
N ALA A 594 9.20 5.59 12.75
CA ALA A 594 8.42 6.82 12.73
C ALA A 594 8.74 7.79 13.89
N SER A 595 9.27 7.29 15.03
CA SER A 595 9.39 8.08 16.24
C SER A 595 10.60 7.68 17.10
N GLU A 596 11.56 8.59 17.22
CA GLU A 596 12.65 8.46 18.17
C GLU A 596 12.13 8.51 19.64
N TRP A 597 11.13 9.35 19.87
CA TRP A 597 10.51 9.50 21.18
C TRP A 597 9.85 8.21 21.67
N LEU A 598 9.07 7.54 20.81
CA LEU A 598 8.46 6.25 21.16
C LEU A 598 9.52 5.16 21.31
N GLY A 599 10.57 5.17 20.50
CA GLY A 599 11.74 4.29 20.69
C GLY A 599 12.38 4.45 22.06
N ALA A 600 12.54 5.69 22.55
CA ALA A 600 13.05 5.97 23.88
C ALA A 600 12.10 5.49 25.00
N LEU A 601 10.79 5.66 24.83
CA LEU A 601 9.79 5.18 25.79
C LEU A 601 9.69 3.65 25.82
N LEU A 602 9.83 2.97 24.68
CA LEU A 602 9.87 1.51 24.62
C LEU A 602 11.10 0.93 25.34
N ARG A 603 12.21 1.64 25.35
CA ARG A 603 13.37 1.25 26.17
C ARG A 603 13.10 1.43 27.67
N LEU A 604 12.37 2.48 28.04
CA LEU A 604 11.98 2.70 29.42
C LEU A 604 10.95 1.67 29.93
N PHE A 605 10.06 1.21 29.04
CA PHE A 605 8.99 0.25 29.31
C PHE A 605 9.00 -0.88 28.28
N PRO A 606 10.01 -1.79 28.33
CA PRO A 606 10.17 -2.82 27.32
C PRO A 606 8.96 -3.77 27.18
N GLU A 607 8.25 -4.01 28.26
CA GLU A 607 7.03 -4.81 28.27
C GLU A 607 5.93 -4.28 27.33
N ALA A 608 5.97 -3.00 27.01
CA ALA A 608 5.02 -2.37 26.08
C ALA A 608 5.11 -2.93 24.65
N VAL A 609 6.21 -3.57 24.27
CA VAL A 609 6.33 -4.27 22.98
C VAL A 609 5.29 -5.39 22.87
N SER A 610 4.97 -6.08 23.98
CA SER A 610 3.96 -7.14 23.99
C SER A 610 2.53 -6.63 23.74
N TRP A 611 2.26 -5.35 23.97
CA TRP A 611 0.94 -4.76 23.73
C TRP A 611 0.63 -4.60 22.24
N LEU A 612 1.65 -4.64 21.39
CA LEU A 612 1.49 -4.55 19.94
C LEU A 612 0.89 -5.82 19.30
N ASP A 613 0.77 -6.89 20.08
CA ASP A 613 0.25 -8.18 19.59
C ASP A 613 -1.27 -8.18 19.39
N SER A 614 -2.00 -7.35 20.18
CA SER A 614 -3.45 -7.27 20.09
C SER A 614 -3.96 -5.87 20.43
N PRO A 615 -4.99 -5.38 19.72
CA PRO A 615 -5.61 -4.07 20.01
C PRO A 615 -6.15 -3.96 21.44
N GLU A 616 -6.62 -5.04 22.04
CA GLU A 616 -7.18 -5.08 23.38
C GLU A 616 -6.14 -4.74 24.45
N LEU A 617 -4.88 -5.11 24.22
CA LEU A 617 -3.76 -4.80 25.13
C LEU A 617 -3.37 -3.31 25.12
N LEU A 618 -3.82 -2.57 24.09
CA LEU A 618 -3.61 -1.13 23.96
C LEU A 618 -4.73 -0.29 24.59
N GLU A 619 -5.79 -0.92 25.12
CA GLU A 619 -6.82 -0.21 25.87
C GLU A 619 -6.31 0.22 27.23
N THR A 620 -6.66 1.46 27.64
CA THR A 620 -6.23 2.01 28.91
C THR A 620 -7.00 1.38 30.09
N PRO A 621 -6.34 1.04 31.18
CA PRO A 621 -7.03 0.58 32.40
C PRO A 621 -8.02 1.63 32.91
N SER A 622 -9.03 1.18 33.68
CA SER A 622 -9.98 2.09 34.30
C SER A 622 -9.30 3.09 35.26
N GLN A 623 -9.93 4.27 35.42
CA GLN A 623 -9.41 5.29 36.36
C GLN A 623 -9.23 4.74 37.77
N GLU A 624 -10.15 3.89 38.25
CA GLU A 624 -10.07 3.28 39.56
C GLU A 624 -8.86 2.37 39.70
N THR A 625 -8.62 1.53 38.69
CA THR A 625 -7.44 0.64 38.65
C THR A 625 -6.15 1.44 38.64
N LEU A 626 -6.06 2.50 37.83
CA LEU A 626 -4.88 3.36 37.76
C LEU A 626 -4.63 4.11 39.05
N ARG A 627 -5.69 4.66 39.65
CA ARG A 627 -5.59 5.35 40.97
C ARG A 627 -5.11 4.40 42.03
N GLY A 628 -5.66 3.17 42.10
CA GLY A 628 -5.20 2.16 43.03
C GLY A 628 -3.70 1.82 42.88
N GLN A 629 -3.23 1.67 41.61
CA GLN A 629 -1.81 1.43 41.33
C GLN A 629 -0.91 2.60 41.70
N MET A 630 -1.29 3.84 41.37
CA MET A 630 -0.53 5.05 41.67
C MET A 630 -0.38 5.26 43.18
N LEU A 631 -1.49 5.19 43.95
CA LEU A 631 -1.48 5.36 45.38
C LEU A 631 -0.73 4.22 46.12
N ALA A 632 -0.95 2.97 45.69
CA ALA A 632 -0.20 1.85 46.28
C ALA A 632 1.31 1.95 46.04
N THR A 633 1.72 2.51 44.91
CA THR A 633 3.13 2.71 44.60
C THR A 633 3.70 3.91 45.35
N ALA A 634 2.94 4.99 45.47
CA ALA A 634 3.30 6.19 46.21
C ALA A 634 3.52 5.88 47.73
N ARG A 635 2.64 5.09 48.33
CA ARG A 635 2.77 4.69 49.75
C ARG A 635 4.05 3.96 50.08
N ARG A 636 4.61 3.20 49.12
CA ARG A 636 5.89 2.47 49.26
C ARG A 636 7.12 3.32 48.93
N ALA A 637 6.97 4.57 48.58
CA ALA A 637 8.04 5.46 48.17
C ALA A 637 8.76 6.01 49.43
N ALA A 638 10.08 6.22 49.30
CA ALA A 638 10.93 6.68 50.39
C ALA A 638 10.71 8.16 50.74
N SER A 639 10.32 9.00 49.79
CA SER A 639 10.05 10.43 50.00
C SER A 639 8.85 10.87 49.14
N THR A 640 8.37 12.10 49.36
CA THR A 640 7.32 12.70 48.57
C THR A 640 7.77 12.85 47.09
N GLU A 641 9.00 13.25 46.84
CA GLU A 641 9.59 13.37 45.52
C GLU A 641 9.59 12.03 44.78
N ASP A 642 10.02 10.95 45.50
CA ASP A 642 10.03 9.59 44.93
C ASP A 642 8.60 9.09 44.65
N ALA A 643 7.64 9.46 45.54
CA ALA A 643 6.23 9.10 45.32
C ALA A 643 5.63 9.72 44.07
N VAL A 644 5.80 11.04 43.93
CA VAL A 644 5.29 11.77 42.73
C VAL A 644 6.02 11.30 41.46
N GLU A 645 7.32 11.03 41.53
CA GLU A 645 8.08 10.48 40.40
C GLU A 645 7.51 9.13 39.93
N LYS A 646 7.20 8.24 40.87
CA LYS A 646 6.60 6.92 40.55
C LYS A 646 5.18 7.04 39.96
N ILE A 647 4.38 7.99 40.50
CA ILE A 647 3.06 8.30 39.88
C ILE A 647 3.25 8.76 38.43
N ARG A 648 4.18 9.68 38.18
CA ARG A 648 4.49 10.18 36.83
C ARG A 648 5.02 9.08 35.90
N LEU A 649 5.80 8.11 36.42
CA LEU A 649 6.25 6.95 35.62
C LEU A 649 5.08 6.07 35.20
N ILE A 650 4.11 5.81 36.06
CA ILE A 650 2.88 5.09 35.70
C ILE A 650 2.12 5.87 34.61
N ARG A 651 1.93 7.19 34.80
CA ARG A 651 1.33 8.04 33.76
C ARG A 651 2.11 7.95 32.43
N THR A 652 3.43 8.01 32.47
CA THR A 652 4.27 7.94 31.25
C THR A 652 4.09 6.63 30.52
N ARG A 653 3.98 5.52 31.26
CA ARG A 653 3.69 4.19 30.69
C ARG A 653 2.33 4.16 29.98
N GLU A 654 1.31 4.73 30.58
CA GLU A 654 -0.03 4.76 29.96
C GLU A 654 -0.12 5.76 28.78
N VAL A 655 0.64 6.86 28.83
CA VAL A 655 0.82 7.76 27.67
C VAL A 655 1.47 7.01 26.51
N LEU A 656 2.48 6.17 26.75
CA LEU A 656 3.06 5.29 25.74
C LEU A 656 1.98 4.34 25.15
N ARG A 657 1.15 3.73 26.00
CA ARG A 657 0.04 2.86 25.57
C ARG A 657 -0.90 3.57 24.59
N ILE A 658 -1.33 4.79 24.95
CA ILE A 658 -2.20 5.61 24.09
C ILE A 658 -1.50 5.97 22.78
N ALA A 659 -0.21 6.33 22.82
CA ALA A 659 0.54 6.68 21.62
C ALA A 659 0.72 5.48 20.68
N LEU A 660 1.00 4.29 21.23
CA LEU A 660 1.03 3.05 20.44
C LEU A 660 -0.34 2.75 19.81
N ARG A 661 -1.44 2.91 20.57
CA ARG A 661 -2.81 2.76 20.06
C ARG A 661 -3.10 3.71 18.88
N GLU A 662 -2.68 4.97 19.00
CA GLU A 662 -2.87 5.96 17.92
C GLU A 662 -2.05 5.64 16.67
N VAL A 663 -0.80 5.21 16.82
CA VAL A 663 0.09 4.83 15.71
C VAL A 663 -0.39 3.54 15.01
N THR A 664 -0.95 2.59 15.75
CA THR A 664 -1.44 1.32 15.19
C THR A 664 -2.82 1.41 14.52
N GLY A 665 -3.50 2.58 14.60
CA GLY A 665 -4.67 2.86 13.78
C GLY A 665 -5.96 3.24 14.51
N SER A 666 -6.05 3.09 15.83
CA SER A 666 -7.22 3.52 16.61
C SER A 666 -7.10 5.01 16.96
N THR A 667 -7.90 5.86 16.33
CA THR A 667 -7.78 7.32 16.44
C THR A 667 -8.86 7.97 17.31
N SER A 668 -9.86 7.23 17.75
CA SER A 668 -10.97 7.74 18.56
C SER A 668 -10.62 7.80 20.05
N GLY A 669 -11.15 8.78 20.77
CA GLY A 669 -11.07 8.89 22.23
C GLY A 669 -9.65 9.16 22.80
N ILE A 670 -8.70 9.61 21.97
CA ILE A 670 -7.30 9.85 22.41
C ILE A 670 -7.20 11.02 23.40
N GLY A 671 -7.89 12.12 23.11
CA GLY A 671 -7.89 13.31 23.98
C GLY A 671 -8.52 13.02 25.35
N GLU A 672 -9.62 12.28 25.34
CA GLU A 672 -10.32 11.82 26.54
C GLU A 672 -9.45 10.88 27.37
N ALA A 673 -8.78 9.92 26.72
CA ALA A 673 -7.87 8.99 27.41
C ALA A 673 -6.68 9.72 28.07
N LEU A 674 -6.04 10.64 27.34
CA LEU A 674 -4.96 11.48 27.90
C LEU A 674 -5.43 12.33 29.06
N SER A 675 -6.65 12.89 29.00
CA SER A 675 -7.24 13.70 30.08
C SER A 675 -7.58 12.85 31.29
N SER A 676 -8.15 11.66 31.07
CA SER A 676 -8.46 10.69 32.14
C SER A 676 -7.21 10.28 32.94
N ILE A 677 -6.10 9.99 32.23
CA ILE A 677 -4.83 9.65 32.91
C ILE A 677 -4.24 10.87 33.64
N ALA A 678 -4.41 12.07 33.07
CA ALA A 678 -3.98 13.30 33.72
C ALA A 678 -4.78 13.57 35.00
N ASP A 679 -6.10 13.33 34.99
CA ASP A 679 -6.98 13.44 36.17
C ASP A 679 -6.46 12.56 37.30
N VAL A 680 -6.23 11.27 37.01
CA VAL A 680 -5.77 10.30 38.03
C VAL A 680 -4.37 10.66 38.54
N CYS A 681 -3.45 11.06 37.66
CA CYS A 681 -2.09 11.47 38.03
C CYS A 681 -2.10 12.69 38.96
N LEU A 682 -2.87 13.72 38.59
CA LEU A 682 -2.95 14.96 39.35
C LEU A 682 -3.58 14.74 40.73
N GLN A 683 -4.71 14.03 40.77
CA GLN A 683 -5.42 13.72 42.03
C GLN A 683 -4.56 12.84 42.96
N SER A 684 -3.95 11.76 42.45
CA SER A 684 -3.10 10.88 43.25
C SER A 684 -1.84 11.60 43.78
N SER A 685 -1.29 12.54 42.99
CA SER A 685 -0.15 13.36 43.41
C SER A 685 -0.53 14.33 44.52
N LEU A 686 -1.67 15.02 44.36
CA LEU A 686 -2.19 15.96 45.33
C LEU A 686 -2.53 15.25 46.68
N GLU A 687 -3.24 14.13 46.61
CA GLU A 687 -3.59 13.29 47.78
C GLU A 687 -2.32 12.82 48.49
N THR A 688 -1.30 12.39 47.74
CA THR A 688 -0.01 11.98 48.33
C THR A 688 0.73 13.15 49.02
N LEU A 689 0.68 14.36 48.44
CA LEU A 689 1.26 15.54 49.09
C LEU A 689 0.52 15.91 50.37
N ILE A 690 -0.82 15.92 50.34
CA ILE A 690 -1.65 16.22 51.50
C ILE A 690 -1.36 15.19 52.63
N GLU A 691 -1.36 13.90 52.31
CA GLU A 691 -1.10 12.83 53.29
C GLU A 691 0.31 12.92 53.93
N ARG A 692 1.31 13.44 53.20
CA ARG A 692 2.72 13.42 53.63
C ARG A 692 3.24 14.76 54.16
N GLU A 693 2.75 15.88 53.66
CA GLU A 693 3.31 17.23 53.92
C GLU A 693 2.30 18.17 54.56
N ALA A 694 1.01 17.86 54.64
CA ALA A 694 0.06 18.66 55.40
C ALA A 694 0.21 18.27 56.88
N ASP A 695 0.68 19.23 57.71
CA ASP A 695 0.77 19.10 59.18
C ASP A 695 -0.64 18.88 59.81
N GLU A 696 -0.70 18.71 61.15
CA GLU A 696 -1.96 18.48 61.91
C GLU A 696 -3.08 19.55 61.68
N CYS A 697 -2.77 20.69 61.04
CA CYS A 697 -3.71 21.73 60.61
C CYS A 697 -4.59 21.33 59.43
N GLY A 698 -4.41 20.20 58.85
CA GLY A 698 -5.17 19.53 57.75
C GLY A 698 -5.82 20.48 56.72
N VAL A 699 -5.38 20.41 55.45
CA VAL A 699 -6.10 21.12 54.35
C VAL A 699 -7.34 20.34 54.01
N HIS A 700 -8.49 20.75 54.51
CA HIS A 700 -9.77 20.12 54.22
C HIS A 700 -10.47 20.82 53.06
N GLY A 701 -10.93 20.05 52.06
CA GLY A 701 -11.75 20.55 50.99
C GLY A 701 -11.01 21.31 49.89
N LEU A 702 -9.68 21.10 49.72
CA LEU A 702 -8.94 21.57 48.55
C LEU A 702 -9.29 20.69 47.34
N GLU A 703 -9.92 21.32 46.38
CA GLU A 703 -10.45 20.69 45.15
C GLU A 703 -9.95 21.44 43.93
N LEU A 704 -9.91 20.74 42.79
CA LEU A 704 -9.45 21.30 41.53
C LEU A 704 -10.53 21.20 40.46
N CYS A 705 -10.62 22.25 39.62
CA CYS A 705 -11.37 22.21 38.36
C CYS A 705 -10.44 22.40 37.19
N ALA A 706 -10.70 21.63 36.12
CA ALA A 706 -10.01 21.74 34.83
C ALA A 706 -10.68 22.79 33.95
N LEU A 707 -9.87 23.46 33.14
CA LEU A 707 -10.28 24.47 32.16
C LEU A 707 -9.63 24.21 30.80
N GLY A 708 -9.93 25.02 29.82
CA GLY A 708 -9.30 24.99 28.50
C GLY A 708 -9.39 23.62 27.82
N SER A 709 -8.32 23.18 27.16
CA SER A 709 -8.28 21.87 26.50
C SER A 709 -8.37 20.70 27.50
N TYR A 710 -7.94 20.90 28.73
CA TYR A 710 -8.03 19.90 29.79
C TYR A 710 -9.46 19.74 30.29
N GLY A 711 -10.17 20.86 30.50
CA GLY A 711 -11.58 20.84 30.87
C GLY A 711 -12.46 20.19 29.79
N ALA A 712 -12.18 20.48 28.53
CA ALA A 712 -12.87 19.89 27.38
C ALA A 712 -12.49 18.42 27.08
N GLN A 713 -11.54 17.84 27.81
CA GLN A 713 -10.98 16.51 27.55
C GLN A 713 -10.34 16.36 26.15
N GLU A 714 -9.70 17.43 25.66
CA GLU A 714 -9.08 17.52 24.32
C GLU A 714 -7.54 17.63 24.42
N LEU A 715 -6.91 16.97 25.39
CA LEU A 715 -5.46 17.03 25.57
C LEU A 715 -4.69 16.40 24.41
N THR A 716 -3.49 16.94 24.20
CA THR A 716 -2.43 16.32 23.41
C THR A 716 -1.32 15.82 24.35
N TYR A 717 -0.29 15.13 23.76
CA TYR A 717 0.83 14.58 24.55
C TYR A 717 1.66 15.65 25.28
N THR A 718 1.61 16.92 24.84
CA THR A 718 2.39 18.05 25.38
C THR A 718 1.54 19.19 25.90
N SER A 719 0.25 18.99 26.07
CA SER A 719 -0.64 20.03 26.61
C SER A 719 -0.34 20.32 28.07
N ASP A 720 -0.36 21.60 28.43
CA ASP A 720 -0.41 22.03 29.81
C ASP A 720 -1.78 21.69 30.42
N LEU A 721 -1.83 21.48 31.74
CA LEU A 721 -3.06 21.26 32.49
C LEU A 721 -3.52 22.60 33.08
N ASP A 722 -4.54 23.22 32.43
CA ASP A 722 -5.17 24.45 32.92
C ASP A 722 -6.09 24.08 34.10
N VAL A 723 -5.80 24.60 35.29
CA VAL A 723 -6.54 24.28 36.51
C VAL A 723 -6.79 25.50 37.38
N ILE A 724 -7.88 25.48 38.14
CA ILE A 724 -8.15 26.40 39.24
C ILE A 724 -8.33 25.58 40.52
N ALA A 725 -7.96 26.18 41.65
CA ALA A 725 -8.00 25.55 42.96
C ALA A 725 -9.04 26.23 43.84
N ILE A 726 -9.87 25.42 44.49
CA ILE A 726 -11.02 25.83 45.28
C ILE A 726 -10.86 25.26 46.68
N MET A 727 -11.17 26.08 47.68
CA MET A 727 -11.25 25.64 49.07
C MET A 727 -12.69 25.85 49.63
N ASN A 728 -12.91 25.24 50.78
CA ASN A 728 -14.12 25.46 51.57
C ASN A 728 -14.25 26.95 51.94
N ASP A 729 -15.46 27.48 52.01
CA ASP A 729 -15.71 28.86 52.36
C ASP A 729 -15.37 29.19 53.84
N GLU A 730 -15.36 28.17 54.71
CA GLU A 730 -14.98 28.26 56.11
C GLU A 730 -13.44 28.10 56.36
N ALA A 731 -12.67 27.91 55.32
CA ALA A 731 -11.23 27.72 55.44
C ALA A 731 -10.51 28.92 56.06
N SER A 732 -9.65 28.67 57.01
CA SER A 732 -8.82 29.70 57.65
C SER A 732 -7.73 30.26 56.75
N SER A 733 -7.18 31.42 57.07
CA SER A 733 -6.04 32.00 56.35
C SER A 733 -4.80 31.13 56.42
N GLU A 734 -4.65 30.35 57.50
CA GLU A 734 -3.56 29.36 57.69
C GLU A 734 -3.73 28.19 56.70
N GLU A 735 -4.91 27.57 56.65
CA GLU A 735 -5.21 26.51 55.67
C GLU A 735 -5.02 26.99 54.21
N ALA A 736 -5.40 28.20 53.88
CA ALA A 736 -5.19 28.78 52.53
C ALA A 736 -3.68 28.97 52.23
N SER A 737 -2.85 29.30 53.23
CA SER A 737 -1.40 29.42 53.06
C SER A 737 -0.74 28.04 52.88
N VAL A 738 -1.17 27.02 53.63
CA VAL A 738 -0.71 25.64 53.45
C VAL A 738 -1.11 25.13 52.09
N ALA A 739 -2.36 25.32 51.65
CA ALA A 739 -2.84 24.93 50.34
C ALA A 739 -2.04 25.59 49.21
N HIS A 740 -1.72 26.87 49.32
CA HIS A 740 -0.84 27.59 48.38
C HIS A 740 0.54 26.95 48.28
N THR A 741 1.15 26.58 49.44
CA THR A 741 2.46 25.93 49.50
C THR A 741 2.43 24.58 48.86
N LEU A 742 1.42 23.75 49.16
CA LEU A 742 1.23 22.41 48.60
C LEU A 742 1.04 22.46 47.05
N LEU A 743 0.23 23.38 46.56
CA LEU A 743 0.02 23.52 45.10
C LEU A 743 1.29 24.02 44.38
N THR A 744 2.04 24.92 44.98
CA THR A 744 3.33 25.39 44.47
C THR A 744 4.33 24.22 44.43
N ARG A 745 4.36 23.40 45.45
CA ARG A 745 5.17 22.21 45.56
C ARG A 745 4.74 21.15 44.54
N LEU A 746 3.45 20.90 44.41
CA LEU A 746 2.89 20.00 43.42
C LEU A 746 3.33 20.39 42.00
N LYS A 747 3.17 21.68 41.65
CA LYS A 747 3.61 22.21 40.36
C LYS A 747 5.08 21.96 40.09
N GLN A 748 5.96 22.18 41.09
CA GLN A 748 7.40 21.94 40.98
C GLN A 748 7.74 20.46 40.79
N LEU A 749 7.11 19.56 41.56
CA LEU A 749 7.36 18.11 41.48
C LEU A 749 6.86 17.51 40.16
N LEU A 750 5.70 17.93 39.69
CA LEU A 750 5.16 17.45 38.42
C LEU A 750 5.96 17.94 37.19
N ALA A 751 6.54 19.15 37.26
CA ALA A 751 7.38 19.71 36.21
C ALA A 751 8.86 19.27 36.26
N ARG A 752 9.29 18.59 37.34
CA ARG A 752 10.70 18.23 37.56
C ARG A 752 11.25 17.34 36.41
N PRO A 753 12.38 17.70 35.79
CA PRO A 753 13.05 16.86 34.83
C PRO A 753 13.44 15.50 35.41
N SER A 754 13.07 14.42 34.73
CA SER A 754 13.37 13.05 35.18
C SER A 754 13.19 12.08 34.00
N ARG A 755 13.19 10.75 34.27
CA ARG A 755 12.83 9.74 33.28
C ARG A 755 11.34 9.76 32.90
N ALA A 756 10.50 10.21 33.85
CA ALA A 756 9.06 10.38 33.60
C ALA A 756 8.77 11.65 32.82
N LEU A 757 7.76 11.63 31.99
CA LEU A 757 7.29 12.82 31.26
C LEU A 757 6.84 13.90 32.27
N ALA A 758 7.33 15.11 32.06
CA ALA A 758 6.91 16.25 32.86
C ALA A 758 5.43 16.58 32.64
N VAL A 759 4.80 17.09 33.68
CA VAL A 759 3.42 17.61 33.66
C VAL A 759 3.44 19.08 34.02
N ALA A 760 3.05 19.92 33.10
CA ALA A 760 3.00 21.36 33.33
C ALA A 760 1.60 21.75 33.86
N LEU A 761 1.55 22.32 35.07
CA LEU A 761 0.32 22.90 35.62
C LEU A 761 0.26 24.39 35.33
N ASP A 762 -0.86 24.84 34.75
CA ASP A 762 -1.12 26.26 34.52
C ASP A 762 -2.35 26.74 35.33
N PHE A 763 -2.11 27.70 36.23
CA PHE A 763 -3.13 28.33 37.03
C PHE A 763 -3.49 29.75 36.53
N ASN A 764 -3.04 30.15 35.32
CA ASN A 764 -3.20 31.51 34.83
C ASN A 764 -4.66 31.88 34.42
N LEU A 765 -5.54 30.88 34.31
CA LEU A 765 -6.97 31.11 34.02
C LEU A 765 -7.81 31.40 35.26
N ARG A 766 -7.16 31.57 36.47
CA ARG A 766 -7.87 31.99 37.67
C ARG A 766 -8.21 33.49 37.62
N PRO A 767 -9.20 33.96 38.41
CA PRO A 767 -9.49 35.36 38.55
C PRO A 767 -8.27 36.25 38.74
N GLU A 768 -8.19 37.38 38.00
CA GLU A 768 -7.04 38.33 37.98
C GLU A 768 -5.74 37.71 37.42
N GLY A 769 -5.79 36.49 36.82
CA GLY A 769 -4.66 35.84 36.22
C GLY A 769 -3.48 35.60 37.18
N LYS A 770 -2.26 35.93 36.74
CA LYS A 770 -1.02 35.75 37.55
C LYS A 770 -0.99 36.53 38.86
N ASN A 771 -1.77 37.63 38.95
CA ASN A 771 -1.79 38.52 40.10
C ASN A 771 -2.80 38.07 41.15
N GLY A 772 -3.76 37.23 40.82
CA GLY A 772 -4.77 36.72 41.70
C GLY A 772 -4.28 35.65 42.66
N ALA A 773 -4.99 35.43 43.78
CA ALA A 773 -4.70 34.35 44.70
C ALA A 773 -4.76 32.97 44.00
N LEU A 774 -3.78 32.11 44.34
CA LEU A 774 -3.69 30.77 43.75
C LEU A 774 -4.84 29.87 44.17
N VAL A 775 -5.29 30.05 45.41
CA VAL A 775 -6.41 29.31 46.00
C VAL A 775 -7.46 30.31 46.44
N ARG A 776 -8.72 30.04 46.20
CA ARG A 776 -9.87 30.88 46.62
C ARG A 776 -11.00 29.98 47.16
N SER A 777 -11.83 30.52 48.04
CA SER A 777 -13.10 29.88 48.41
C SER A 777 -14.11 29.90 47.26
N CYS A 778 -15.08 29.00 47.28
CA CYS A 778 -16.15 28.94 46.30
C CYS A 778 -16.92 30.27 46.21
N ASP A 779 -17.30 30.88 47.38
CA ASP A 779 -17.94 32.17 47.41
C ASP A 779 -17.08 33.29 46.82
N SER A 780 -15.79 33.29 47.01
CA SER A 780 -14.86 34.25 46.42
C SER A 780 -14.81 34.15 44.86
N TYR A 781 -14.93 32.92 44.30
CA TYR A 781 -15.05 32.75 42.85
C TYR A 781 -16.40 33.28 42.34
N ILE A 782 -17.50 32.97 43.03
CA ILE A 782 -18.86 33.41 42.69
C ILE A 782 -18.93 34.94 42.69
N ASP A 783 -18.46 35.56 43.77
CA ASP A 783 -18.40 37.02 43.94
C ASP A 783 -17.63 37.73 42.84
N TYR A 784 -16.49 37.14 42.43
CA TYR A 784 -15.68 37.70 41.36
C TYR A 784 -16.40 37.63 40.02
N TYR A 785 -16.93 36.45 39.65
CA TYR A 785 -17.59 36.30 38.38
C TYR A 785 -18.88 37.13 38.26
N GLN A 786 -19.61 37.35 39.34
CA GLN A 786 -20.78 38.20 39.34
C GLN A 786 -20.46 39.70 39.25
N LYS A 787 -19.34 40.15 39.82
CA LYS A 787 -19.07 41.62 39.98
C LYS A 787 -18.02 42.15 39.03
N TRP A 788 -17.02 41.36 38.65
CA TRP A 788 -15.82 41.85 37.99
C TRP A 788 -15.47 41.16 36.68
N ALA A 789 -16.04 40.00 36.39
CA ALA A 789 -15.66 39.20 35.23
C ALA A 789 -16.10 39.89 33.93
N GLN A 790 -15.27 39.77 32.92
CA GLN A 790 -15.52 40.21 31.55
C GLN A 790 -16.18 39.09 30.71
N SER A 791 -16.81 39.42 29.60
CA SER A 791 -17.57 38.49 28.77
C SER A 791 -16.72 37.34 28.23
N TRP A 792 -15.42 37.55 27.97
CA TRP A 792 -14.50 36.51 27.52
C TRP A 792 -14.20 35.47 28.61
N GLU A 793 -14.36 35.83 29.92
CA GLU A 793 -14.23 34.88 31.02
C GLU A 793 -15.41 33.90 31.06
N LYS A 794 -16.62 34.33 30.68
CA LYS A 794 -17.74 33.42 30.48
C LYS A 794 -17.42 32.35 29.43
N GLN A 795 -16.81 32.75 28.30
CA GLN A 795 -16.38 31.84 27.25
C GLN A 795 -15.36 30.81 27.75
N MET A 796 -14.40 31.25 28.57
CA MET A 796 -13.42 30.34 29.17
C MET A 796 -14.11 29.33 30.12
N LEU A 797 -15.13 29.79 30.89
CA LEU A 797 -15.85 28.96 31.86
C LEU A 797 -16.75 27.91 31.23
N VAL A 798 -17.15 28.02 29.96
CA VAL A 798 -17.90 26.99 29.23
C VAL A 798 -17.20 25.62 29.33
N ARG A 799 -15.87 25.62 29.47
CA ARG A 799 -15.03 24.40 29.57
C ARG A 799 -14.68 23.97 30.98
N LEU A 800 -15.29 24.57 32.00
CA LEU A 800 -15.05 24.21 33.38
C LEU A 800 -15.56 22.79 33.65
N ARG A 801 -14.68 21.96 34.23
CA ARG A 801 -14.99 20.59 34.63
C ARG A 801 -14.39 20.26 36.00
N PRO A 802 -15.19 19.81 36.99
CA PRO A 802 -14.68 19.29 38.25
C PRO A 802 -13.78 18.08 38.04
N LEU A 803 -12.62 18.00 38.72
CA LEU A 803 -11.68 16.87 38.61
C LEU A 803 -12.03 15.73 39.55
N ALA A 804 -12.56 16.03 40.71
CA ALA A 804 -13.06 15.07 41.68
C ALA A 804 -14.47 15.43 42.07
N GLY A 805 -15.25 14.48 42.55
CA GLY A 805 -16.64 14.70 42.99
C GLY A 805 -16.74 15.46 44.31
N GLY A 806 -15.91 16.47 44.52
CA GLY A 806 -15.90 17.29 45.72
C GLY A 806 -17.04 18.31 45.69
N PRO A 807 -17.63 18.66 46.85
CA PRO A 807 -18.80 19.52 46.95
C PRO A 807 -18.55 20.97 46.48
N ASN A 808 -17.33 21.51 46.72
CA ASN A 808 -17.00 22.87 46.33
C ASN A 808 -16.81 23.04 44.81
N ALA A 809 -16.15 22.11 44.17
CA ALA A 809 -15.97 22.09 42.73
C ALA A 809 -17.30 21.89 42.00
N HIS A 810 -18.18 21.05 42.53
CA HIS A 810 -19.51 20.84 41.99
C HIS A 810 -20.40 22.08 42.14
N ARG A 811 -20.40 22.72 43.30
CA ARG A 811 -21.12 23.97 43.57
C ARG A 811 -20.65 25.11 42.64
N LEU A 812 -19.31 25.21 42.41
CA LEU A 812 -18.81 26.20 41.46
C LEU A 812 -19.26 25.85 40.04
N TRP A 813 -19.26 24.59 39.66
CA TRP A 813 -19.72 24.16 38.34
C TRP A 813 -21.21 24.46 38.14
N GLU A 814 -22.09 24.20 39.13
CA GLU A 814 -23.50 24.54 39.10
C GLU A 814 -23.70 26.05 38.92
N PHE A 815 -22.96 26.85 39.70
CA PHE A 815 -22.99 28.32 39.52
C PHE A 815 -22.57 28.73 38.12
N VAL A 816 -21.51 28.15 37.57
CA VAL A 816 -21.02 28.45 36.22
C VAL A 816 -22.06 28.10 35.16
N GLN A 817 -22.79 26.97 35.31
CA GLN A 817 -23.91 26.64 34.42
C GLN A 817 -24.98 27.73 34.42
N ASP A 818 -25.40 28.17 35.59
CA ASP A 818 -26.38 29.23 35.69
C ASP A 818 -25.83 30.59 35.19
N TYR A 819 -24.57 30.91 35.50
CA TYR A 819 -23.93 32.16 35.10
C TYR A 819 -23.73 32.29 33.58
N CYS A 820 -23.23 31.23 32.95
CA CYS A 820 -22.97 31.23 31.52
C CYS A 820 -24.26 31.19 30.69
N TYR A 821 -25.29 30.51 31.19
CA TYR A 821 -26.50 30.22 30.44
C TYR A 821 -27.78 30.82 31.03
N SER A 822 -27.68 31.91 31.82
CA SER A 822 -28.84 32.62 32.38
C SER A 822 -29.68 33.36 31.34
N SER A 823 -29.07 33.73 30.22
CA SER A 823 -29.71 34.45 29.11
C SER A 823 -28.85 34.29 27.85
N SER A 824 -29.43 34.53 26.69
CA SER A 824 -28.63 34.65 25.45
C SER A 824 -27.69 35.85 25.52
N LEU A 825 -26.58 35.79 24.77
CA LEU A 825 -25.59 36.88 24.71
C LEU A 825 -26.19 38.18 24.19
N SER A 826 -25.97 39.26 24.93
CA SER A 826 -26.27 40.63 24.44
C SER A 826 -25.31 41.03 23.31
N ALA A 827 -25.69 41.99 22.47
CA ALA A 827 -24.85 42.52 21.41
C ALA A 827 -23.49 43.04 21.90
N ALA A 828 -23.47 43.66 23.11
CA ALA A 828 -22.26 44.20 23.73
C ALA A 828 -21.30 43.07 24.16
N GLU A 829 -21.79 42.04 24.84
CA GLU A 829 -20.98 40.86 25.23
C GLU A 829 -20.40 40.14 24.02
N ARG A 830 -21.18 39.96 22.96
CA ARG A 830 -20.75 39.38 21.70
C ARG A 830 -19.63 40.20 21.06
N GLN A 831 -19.76 41.52 21.01
CA GLN A 831 -18.74 42.42 20.47
C GLN A 831 -17.45 42.35 21.29
N GLU A 832 -17.52 42.23 22.61
CA GLU A 832 -16.36 42.10 23.48
C GLU A 832 -15.60 40.77 23.20
N ILE A 833 -16.30 39.65 23.05
CA ILE A 833 -15.74 38.36 22.68
C ILE A 833 -15.06 38.45 21.30
N GLN A 834 -15.72 39.08 20.32
CA GLN A 834 -15.17 39.25 18.96
C GLN A 834 -13.89 40.09 18.97
N LEU A 835 -13.85 41.20 19.73
CA LEU A 835 -12.66 42.03 19.88
C LEU A 835 -11.50 41.29 20.56
N MET A 836 -11.79 40.46 21.56
CA MET A 836 -10.78 39.60 22.19
C MET A 836 -10.19 38.60 21.20
N LYS A 837 -11.02 38.03 20.31
CA LYS A 837 -10.53 37.11 19.25
C LYS A 837 -9.51 37.81 18.33
N VAL A 838 -9.81 39.02 17.89
CA VAL A 838 -8.88 39.83 17.07
C VAL A 838 -7.56 40.08 17.79
N ARG A 839 -7.62 40.39 19.07
CA ARG A 839 -6.44 40.63 19.90
C ARG A 839 -5.58 39.35 20.01
N VAL A 840 -6.17 38.20 20.28
CA VAL A 840 -5.49 36.89 20.37
C VAL A 840 -4.82 36.54 19.05
N GLU A 841 -5.46 36.76 17.91
CA GLU A 841 -4.88 36.48 16.58
C GLU A 841 -3.64 37.36 16.31
N ARG A 842 -3.64 38.62 16.76
CA ARG A 842 -2.47 39.52 16.57
C ARG A 842 -1.30 39.25 17.49
N GLU A 843 -1.55 38.85 18.75
CA GLU A 843 -0.54 38.81 19.82
C GLU A 843 0.08 37.43 19.99
N ARG A 844 -0.61 36.33 19.65
CA ARG A 844 -0.21 34.98 19.98
C ARG A 844 0.47 34.20 18.87
N ILE A 845 0.39 34.63 17.60
CA ILE A 845 1.09 33.96 16.50
C ILE A 845 2.56 34.42 16.52
N PRO A 846 3.54 33.53 16.67
CA PRO A 846 4.95 33.91 16.68
C PRO A 846 5.37 34.58 15.35
N GLY A 847 6.20 35.63 15.43
CA GLY A 847 6.74 36.27 14.23
C GLY A 847 7.66 35.33 13.43
N GLY A 848 7.65 35.48 12.10
CA GLY A 848 8.52 34.71 11.22
C GLY A 848 8.00 33.31 10.81
N ILE A 849 6.77 32.97 11.20
CA ILE A 849 6.11 31.70 10.84
C ILE A 849 4.96 32.00 9.86
N ASP A 850 4.77 31.15 8.86
CA ASP A 850 3.54 31.20 8.05
C ASP A 850 2.33 30.82 8.92
N PRO A 851 1.41 31.76 9.19
CA PRO A 851 0.26 31.48 10.05
C PRO A 851 -0.60 30.29 9.60
N ARG A 852 -0.63 29.99 8.30
CA ARG A 852 -1.40 28.87 7.73
C ARG A 852 -0.87 27.50 8.15
N MET A 853 0.42 27.43 8.52
CA MET A 853 1.07 26.21 9.03
C MET A 853 0.84 26.01 10.53
N HIS A 854 0.22 26.96 11.22
CA HIS A 854 -0.05 26.86 12.65
C HIS A 854 -1.41 26.21 12.90
N VAL A 855 -1.42 24.95 13.27
CA VAL A 855 -2.63 24.09 13.34
C VAL A 855 -3.59 24.48 14.46
N LYS A 856 -3.14 25.23 15.49
CA LYS A 856 -3.97 25.69 16.58
C LYS A 856 -4.49 27.13 16.38
N LEU A 857 -3.59 28.07 16.09
CA LEU A 857 -3.91 29.51 16.07
C LEU A 857 -4.04 30.09 14.64
N GLY A 858 -3.71 29.32 13.61
CA GLY A 858 -3.78 29.76 12.23
C GLY A 858 -5.22 30.01 11.76
N PRO A 859 -5.39 30.74 10.63
CA PRO A 859 -6.71 31.01 10.08
C PRO A 859 -7.46 29.72 9.70
N GLY A 860 -8.67 29.54 10.21
CA GLY A 860 -9.49 28.35 10.02
C GLY A 860 -9.01 27.12 10.77
N ALA A 861 -8.05 27.28 11.71
CA ALA A 861 -7.54 26.20 12.55
C ALA A 861 -8.39 26.02 13.83
N LEU A 862 -7.89 25.22 14.78
CA LEU A 862 -8.64 24.82 15.99
C LEU A 862 -9.22 26.01 16.77
N SER A 863 -8.46 27.11 16.91
CA SER A 863 -8.92 28.27 17.65
C SER A 863 -10.17 28.91 17.03
N ASP A 864 -10.27 29.00 15.71
CA ASP A 864 -11.47 29.54 15.04
C ASP A 864 -12.67 28.65 15.32
N ILE A 865 -12.51 27.34 15.21
CA ILE A 865 -13.57 26.37 15.48
C ILE A 865 -14.05 26.46 16.95
N GLN A 866 -13.10 26.47 17.88
CA GLN A 866 -13.40 26.53 19.32
C GLN A 866 -14.17 27.79 19.68
N TRP A 867 -13.68 28.95 19.22
CA TRP A 867 -14.33 30.25 19.47
C TRP A 867 -15.74 30.35 18.87
N LEU A 868 -15.94 29.77 17.68
CA LEU A 868 -17.25 29.70 17.05
C LEU A 868 -18.24 28.85 17.86
N VAL A 869 -17.79 27.66 18.28
CA VAL A 869 -18.63 26.73 19.04
C VAL A 869 -18.97 27.30 20.41
N GLU A 870 -17.99 27.85 21.14
CA GLU A 870 -18.20 28.49 22.44
C GLU A 870 -19.14 29.72 22.36
N LEU A 871 -19.01 30.51 21.29
CA LEU A 871 -19.93 31.61 21.04
C LEU A 871 -21.36 31.11 20.83
N PHE A 872 -21.55 30.04 20.08
CA PHE A 872 -22.85 29.43 19.83
C PHE A 872 -23.43 28.79 21.10
N GLN A 873 -22.60 28.15 21.93
CA GLN A 873 -23.03 27.63 23.23
C GLN A 873 -23.56 28.74 24.13
N LEU A 874 -22.85 29.87 24.22
CA LEU A 874 -23.29 31.04 25.01
C LEU A 874 -24.52 31.73 24.42
N GLN A 875 -24.71 31.70 23.11
CA GLN A 875 -25.85 32.31 22.43
C GLN A 875 -27.14 31.52 22.62
N TRP A 876 -27.09 30.20 22.50
CA TRP A 876 -28.28 29.34 22.46
C TRP A 876 -28.41 28.38 23.66
N GLY A 877 -27.35 28.22 24.45
CA GLY A 877 -27.40 27.33 25.62
C GLY A 877 -28.39 27.72 26.71
N TYR A 878 -28.95 28.95 26.69
CA TYR A 878 -30.07 29.31 27.57
C TYR A 878 -31.31 28.49 27.26
N ASP A 879 -31.68 28.39 25.98
CA ASP A 879 -32.88 27.68 25.52
C ASP A 879 -32.62 26.18 25.31
N ASP A 880 -31.38 25.81 25.07
CA ASP A 880 -30.97 24.44 24.73
C ASP A 880 -29.93 23.87 25.70
N PRO A 881 -30.37 23.10 26.72
CA PRO A 881 -29.45 22.47 27.68
C PRO A 881 -28.48 21.45 27.07
N SER A 882 -28.76 20.90 25.86
CA SER A 882 -27.86 19.95 25.18
C SER A 882 -26.54 20.59 24.80
N LEU A 883 -26.49 21.94 24.66
CA LEU A 883 -25.31 22.72 24.33
C LEU A 883 -24.40 23.01 25.54
N ARG A 884 -24.86 22.70 26.78
CA ARG A 884 -24.11 22.99 28.01
C ARG A 884 -23.06 21.92 28.31
N VAL A 885 -22.14 21.69 27.37
CA VAL A 885 -21.11 20.64 27.43
C VAL A 885 -19.72 21.23 27.21
N ALA A 886 -18.71 20.72 27.91
CA ALA A 886 -17.35 21.24 27.80
C ALA A 886 -16.62 20.80 26.51
N SER A 887 -16.97 19.66 25.92
CA SER A 887 -16.35 19.09 24.71
C SER A 887 -16.81 19.83 23.45
N THR A 888 -15.84 20.29 22.64
CA THR A 888 -16.11 20.95 21.34
C THR A 888 -16.88 20.02 20.41
N LYS A 889 -16.50 18.73 20.38
CA LYS A 889 -17.18 17.75 19.50
C LYS A 889 -18.63 17.54 19.91
N SER A 890 -18.88 17.33 21.21
CA SER A 890 -20.25 17.13 21.72
C SER A 890 -21.13 18.37 21.47
N ALA A 891 -20.55 19.55 21.62
CA ALA A 891 -21.25 20.80 21.30
C ALA A 891 -21.57 20.94 19.81
N LEU A 892 -20.64 20.59 18.92
CA LEU A 892 -20.87 20.56 17.48
C LEU A 892 -21.97 19.56 17.09
N ASP A 893 -21.97 18.37 17.68
CA ASP A 893 -22.99 17.34 17.47
C ASP A 893 -24.40 17.86 17.87
N ALA A 894 -24.51 18.52 19.03
CA ALA A 894 -25.75 19.15 19.51
C ALA A 894 -26.20 20.30 18.59
N LEU A 895 -25.29 21.22 18.19
CA LEU A 895 -25.58 22.32 17.27
C LEU A 895 -26.13 21.85 15.92
N CYS A 896 -25.63 20.74 15.41
CA CYS A 896 -26.13 20.15 14.17
C CYS A 896 -27.51 19.49 14.36
N LYS A 897 -27.69 18.75 15.46
CA LYS A 897 -28.93 18.03 15.76
C LYS A 897 -30.11 18.98 15.96
N ASP A 898 -29.88 20.08 16.65
CA ASP A 898 -30.93 21.05 16.99
C ASP A 898 -31.10 22.16 15.91
N GLY A 899 -30.39 22.05 14.78
CA GLY A 899 -30.58 22.87 13.58
C GLY A 899 -29.89 24.22 13.61
N HIS A 900 -29.08 24.53 14.63
CA HIS A 900 -28.28 25.75 14.72
C HIS A 900 -27.11 25.78 13.73
N LEU A 901 -26.67 24.61 13.28
CA LEU A 901 -25.62 24.46 12.27
C LEU A 901 -26.10 23.52 11.16
N SER A 902 -25.95 23.93 9.89
CA SER A 902 -26.31 23.04 8.77
C SER A 902 -25.41 21.82 8.72
N SER A 903 -25.94 20.68 8.25
CA SER A 903 -25.17 19.44 8.11
C SER A 903 -23.92 19.63 7.24
N GLN A 904 -23.95 20.50 6.22
CA GLN A 904 -22.79 20.80 5.38
C GLN A 904 -21.71 21.55 6.17
N SER A 905 -22.09 22.55 6.97
CA SER A 905 -21.17 23.31 7.83
C SER A 905 -20.60 22.42 8.94
N TYR A 906 -21.44 21.58 9.56
CA TYR A 906 -21.01 20.61 10.55
C TYR A 906 -19.95 19.66 9.99
N ASN A 907 -20.18 18.99 8.85
CA ASN A 907 -19.24 18.05 8.26
C ASN A 907 -17.89 18.71 7.94
N LEU A 908 -17.91 19.96 7.46
CA LEU A 908 -16.69 20.72 7.18
C LEU A 908 -15.91 21.03 8.46
N ILE A 909 -16.58 21.52 9.49
CA ILE A 909 -15.96 21.91 10.76
C ILE A 909 -15.44 20.66 11.48
N GLU A 910 -16.26 19.60 11.60
CA GLU A 910 -15.92 18.37 12.30
C GLU A 910 -14.72 17.67 11.66
N SER A 911 -14.72 17.51 10.33
CA SER A 911 -13.60 16.88 9.62
C SER A 911 -12.29 17.67 9.75
N THR A 912 -12.38 19.02 9.70
CA THR A 912 -11.21 19.89 9.86
C THR A 912 -10.71 19.89 11.32
N TRP A 913 -11.61 19.89 12.29
CA TRP A 913 -11.27 19.78 13.72
C TRP A 913 -10.57 18.44 14.02
N THR A 914 -11.14 17.34 13.54
CA THR A 914 -10.57 16.00 13.69
C THR A 914 -9.18 15.91 13.06
N MET A 915 -9.01 16.43 11.83
CA MET A 915 -7.72 16.50 11.15
C MET A 915 -6.70 17.32 11.96
N ALA A 916 -7.09 18.50 12.44
CA ALA A 916 -6.22 19.39 13.21
C ALA A 916 -5.77 18.77 14.55
N GLN A 917 -6.69 18.16 15.28
CA GLN A 917 -6.38 17.43 16.52
C GLN A 917 -5.40 16.29 16.28
N ARG A 918 -5.62 15.52 15.22
CA ARG A 918 -4.75 14.41 14.84
C ARG A 918 -3.37 14.91 14.40
N LEU A 919 -3.29 15.96 13.59
CA LEU A 919 -2.02 16.58 13.19
C LEU A 919 -1.20 17.05 14.40
N ARG A 920 -1.84 17.68 15.40
CA ARG A 920 -1.16 18.12 16.61
C ARG A 920 -0.58 16.95 17.42
N ARG A 921 -1.36 15.89 17.62
CA ARG A 921 -0.90 14.71 18.39
C ARG A 921 0.20 13.95 17.66
N LEU A 922 -0.01 13.61 16.38
CA LEU A 922 0.96 12.85 15.60
C LEU A 922 2.24 13.63 15.32
N LYS A 923 2.16 14.97 15.26
CA LYS A 923 3.36 15.82 15.22
C LYS A 923 4.26 15.58 16.45
N VAL A 924 3.68 15.49 17.65
CA VAL A 924 4.47 15.21 18.87
C VAL A 924 5.15 13.85 18.75
N ILE A 925 4.46 12.85 18.22
CA ILE A 925 5.03 11.53 17.99
C ILE A 925 6.18 11.60 16.98
N ALA A 926 5.99 12.29 15.85
CA ALA A 926 7.00 12.39 14.79
C ALA A 926 8.24 13.21 15.17
N THR A 927 8.07 14.28 15.98
CA THR A 927 9.16 15.25 16.26
C THR A 927 9.71 15.19 17.69
N GLY A 928 9.03 14.48 18.58
CA GLY A 928 9.28 14.47 20.01
C GLY A 928 8.70 15.70 20.75
N PRO A 929 8.52 15.60 22.09
CA PRO A 929 7.88 16.63 22.90
C PRO A 929 8.61 17.97 22.91
N SER A 930 9.95 17.94 22.89
CA SER A 930 10.78 19.15 22.97
C SER A 930 10.70 20.02 21.71
N ALA A 931 10.65 19.42 20.53
CA ALA A 931 10.53 20.12 19.26
C ALA A 931 9.07 20.58 18.97
N SER A 932 8.10 20.06 19.72
CA SER A 932 6.67 20.19 19.42
C SER A 932 5.97 21.34 20.17
N LYS A 933 6.70 22.17 20.90
CA LYS A 933 6.14 23.27 21.71
C LYS A 933 5.31 24.30 20.91
N ASN A 934 5.55 24.40 19.61
CA ASN A 934 4.82 25.30 18.73
C ASN A 934 3.88 24.46 17.86
N ASP A 935 2.57 24.63 17.93
CA ASP A 935 1.59 23.90 17.09
C ASP A 935 1.72 24.22 15.57
N VAL A 936 2.95 24.31 15.04
CA VAL A 936 3.33 24.57 13.65
C VAL A 936 3.76 23.27 12.98
N LEU A 937 3.33 23.02 11.76
CA LEU A 937 3.76 21.85 10.99
C LEU A 937 5.28 21.84 10.80
N PRO A 938 5.93 20.66 10.82
CA PRO A 938 7.39 20.57 10.68
C PRO A 938 7.87 21.13 9.34
N SER A 939 8.98 21.86 9.37
CA SER A 939 9.70 22.30 8.16
C SER A 939 10.78 21.32 7.70
N ASN A 940 11.24 20.44 8.61
CA ASN A 940 12.19 19.38 8.30
C ASN A 940 11.50 18.30 7.45
N ALA A 941 12.15 17.91 6.34
CA ALA A 941 11.59 16.97 5.36
C ALA A 941 11.30 15.58 5.98
N ASP A 942 12.19 15.04 6.81
CA ASP A 942 12.06 13.71 7.41
C ASP A 942 10.93 13.67 8.45
N GLN A 943 10.84 14.72 9.28
CA GLN A 943 9.75 14.85 10.26
C GLN A 943 8.40 15.03 9.57
N LEU A 944 8.37 15.74 8.44
CA LEU A 944 7.15 15.91 7.64
C LEU A 944 6.73 14.58 6.98
N VAL A 945 7.69 13.80 6.50
CA VAL A 945 7.44 12.44 5.98
C VAL A 945 6.89 11.55 7.10
N ALA A 946 7.51 11.56 8.27
CA ALA A 946 7.05 10.78 9.42
C ALA A 946 5.59 11.15 9.80
N LEU A 947 5.29 12.45 9.88
CA LEU A 947 3.95 12.94 10.16
C LEU A 947 2.95 12.52 9.07
N ALA A 948 3.30 12.65 7.79
CA ALA A 948 2.43 12.26 6.68
C ALA A 948 2.12 10.75 6.71
N MET A 949 3.12 9.92 6.95
CA MET A 949 2.93 8.46 7.06
C MET A 949 2.08 8.07 8.28
N LEU A 950 2.26 8.73 9.42
CA LEU A 950 1.40 8.54 10.60
C LEU A 950 -0.05 8.98 10.34
N MET A 951 -0.25 10.01 9.50
CA MET A 951 -1.58 10.44 9.05
C MET A 951 -2.23 9.50 8.03
N GLY A 952 -1.47 8.51 7.49
CA GLY A 952 -1.96 7.53 6.52
C GLY A 952 -1.69 7.91 5.05
N TYR A 953 -0.86 8.92 4.80
CA TYR A 953 -0.37 9.27 3.46
C TYR A 953 0.89 8.46 3.11
N SER A 954 1.16 8.29 1.82
CA SER A 954 2.45 7.75 1.39
C SER A 954 3.57 8.79 1.59
N ARG A 955 4.81 8.32 1.57
CA ARG A 955 6.00 9.19 1.70
C ARG A 955 6.02 10.32 0.67
N GLU A 956 5.63 10.01 -0.56
CA GLU A 956 5.58 10.94 -1.71
C GLU A 956 4.39 11.92 -1.61
N SER A 957 3.32 11.49 -0.94
CA SER A 957 2.09 12.29 -0.80
C SER A 957 2.13 13.28 0.37
N ARG A 958 3.31 13.59 0.93
CA ARG A 958 3.46 14.56 2.03
C ARG A 958 2.92 15.96 1.67
N SER A 959 3.12 16.39 0.42
CA SER A 959 2.56 17.65 -0.07
C SER A 959 1.03 17.63 -0.12
N GLN A 960 0.44 16.50 -0.50
CA GLN A 960 -1.01 16.32 -0.52
C GLN A 960 -1.63 16.48 0.89
N MET A 961 -0.96 15.99 1.93
CA MET A 961 -1.39 16.22 3.32
C MET A 961 -1.45 17.71 3.65
N ILE A 962 -0.40 18.46 3.28
CA ILE A 962 -0.35 19.92 3.50
C ILE A 962 -1.45 20.62 2.69
N ASP A 963 -1.60 20.28 1.41
CA ASP A 963 -2.60 20.87 0.53
C ASP A 963 -4.02 20.62 1.03
N GLN A 964 -4.31 19.43 1.54
CA GLN A 964 -5.60 19.09 2.14
C GLN A 964 -5.84 19.90 3.42
N TRP A 965 -4.83 20.04 4.29
CA TRP A 965 -4.92 20.90 5.47
C TRP A 965 -5.21 22.35 5.09
N LEU A 966 -4.43 22.92 4.16
CA LEU A 966 -4.60 24.31 3.70
C LEU A 966 -5.96 24.54 3.01
N ALA A 967 -6.46 23.55 2.28
CA ALA A 967 -7.76 23.64 1.65
C ALA A 967 -8.91 23.59 2.68
N ALA A 968 -8.81 22.69 3.66
CA ALA A 968 -9.79 22.54 4.73
C ALA A 968 -9.84 23.79 5.63
N SER A 969 -8.68 24.25 6.12
CA SER A 969 -8.59 25.44 6.98
C SER A 969 -9.10 26.71 6.28
N ARG A 970 -8.81 26.90 4.98
CA ARG A 970 -9.33 28.03 4.20
C ARG A 970 -10.86 28.02 4.12
N LYS A 971 -11.47 26.86 3.88
CA LYS A 971 -12.93 26.73 3.83
C LYS A 971 -13.55 27.01 5.21
N VAL A 972 -12.95 26.49 6.28
CA VAL A 972 -13.40 26.77 7.66
C VAL A 972 -13.24 28.25 7.98
N ARG A 973 -12.16 28.92 7.58
CA ARG A 973 -11.98 30.36 7.80
C ARG A 973 -13.09 31.18 7.12
N THR A 974 -13.42 30.87 5.87
CA THR A 974 -14.54 31.55 5.17
C THR A 974 -15.87 31.33 5.88
N LEU A 975 -16.11 30.11 6.39
CA LEU A 975 -17.32 29.82 7.15
C LEU A 975 -17.33 30.52 8.51
N PHE A 976 -16.20 30.55 9.23
CA PHE A 976 -16.01 31.22 10.49
C PHE A 976 -16.28 32.72 10.32
N GLU A 977 -15.71 33.38 9.32
CA GLU A 977 -15.93 34.81 9.07
C GLU A 977 -17.42 35.14 8.86
N LYS A 978 -18.13 34.27 8.14
CA LYS A 978 -19.55 34.42 7.92
C LYS A 978 -20.39 34.21 9.19
N LEU A 979 -20.09 33.17 9.98
CA LEU A 979 -20.91 32.79 11.12
C LEU A 979 -20.54 33.52 12.41
N PHE A 980 -19.27 33.87 12.61
CA PHE A 980 -18.78 34.49 13.84
C PHE A 980 -19.07 36.00 13.89
N TRP A 981 -19.00 36.68 12.72
CA TRP A 981 -19.21 38.14 12.67
C TRP A 981 -20.64 38.54 12.37
N ASP A 982 -21.41 37.72 11.62
CA ASP A 982 -22.77 38.05 11.15
C ASP A 982 -23.89 37.40 12.01
N ILE A 983 -23.60 36.96 13.23
CA ILE A 983 -24.64 36.44 14.13
C ILE A 983 -25.62 37.60 14.49
N THR A 984 -26.84 37.51 13.99
CA THR A 984 -27.94 38.40 14.33
C THR A 984 -28.75 37.88 15.51
#